data_e0c2d44afebae7185c56e6924fbcc0f2
#
_entry.id   e0c2d44afebae7185c56e6924fbcc0f2
#
_cell.length_a   1.000
_cell.length_b   1.000
_cell.length_c   1.000
_cell.angle_alpha   90.00
_cell.angle_beta   90.00
_cell.angle_gamma   90.00
#
_symmetry.space_group_name_H-M   'P 1'
#
loop_
_entity.id
_entity.type
_entity.pdbx_description
1 polymer ?
#
loop_
_entity_poly.entity_id
_entity_poly.type
_entity_poly.pdbx_seq_one_letter_code
_entity_poly.pdbx_strand_id
1 'polypeptide(L)'
;MLGSSGTLYKTYRFVLLGFLFSLCFDATSAHVVKKPRAASTGRMRSSLNADWRFSRFTSNPDGLSYETLKPWIMPSANDFIVGDKYQRPSGAAPGSNTTYVQSNFDDASWEAVTLPHDWAITGTFDAPGVTGDLGFLPINGIGWYRRSVSIDAEIIDSGKSIFLDVEGAMAYAAVWFNGQLVGGWPFGYNSFRLDLTPYAKAGANTLAIRLDNKLDSSRWYPGAGIYRDVWLVTVDPVHVAQWGTYITTPSISEAEATVDIVVEVENKANSSQSVEVVTQIYERDPISKAAKGNNVATFPTANTDVAGNSKQAVKSSVSVANPKLWGPAPTQKPNEYVAVTTVSIDGKEVDTYETVFGIRSVAYDPNKGLLINGEHIYVQGSCNHHDLGSLGAAFNVRAAERQIETLMEMGNNALRTSHNPPAPGYLDLADRMGLLVMDEIFDTWNYAKVENDFHRIFQEWHEPDLRSFIRRDRNHPSIVSWSVGNELREQSNATGTATVKMLQDIAHEEDPTRKVTIGMNNANASTGVAATIDIIGLNYQGEGKGVSWRSSFPDFKNAFPEKMIWSTESASTISSRGKYLFPVTSSKSAVIGGGPGEGGDPVTNHISSYDLYAPEWAASPDKVFQMQDMHPYVAGEFVWTGHDYIGEPTPYANVSRSSYFGIIDLAGFKKDRFYLYQSRWRSDLPMAHILPHWTWPEDRTGETTPVHVYSSGDAAELFVNGVSAGRKEKAEYEYRFRWDDIKYSPGNVTVVTYKDGAEWATASQVTAGSAASLNITADRSTITGDGYDLSFISVAVHDSQGTLVPTADHAISFKVTSGPGVIISTDNGDPTDLVPFPETTRKAFGGLALAIVRSEAGATGEIVVEATAEGLEGGSVTITAA
;
A
#
# COMPACT_ATOMS: atom_id res chain seq x y z
N MET A 1 77.55 32.37 5.35
CA MET A 1 76.98 32.29 6.70
C MET A 1 75.53 31.81 6.50
N LEU A 2 75.34 30.56 6.52
CA LEU A 2 74.65 29.72 7.50
C LEU A 2 73.21 30.15 7.83
N GLY A 3 72.26 29.36 7.40
CA GLY A 3 70.85 29.34 7.83
C GLY A 3 70.13 28.22 7.18
N SER A 4 70.02 27.09 7.88
CA SER A 4 69.45 25.81 7.50
C SER A 4 67.92 25.86 7.20
N SER A 5 67.54 25.24 6.13
CA SER A 5 66.13 24.89 5.81
C SER A 5 65.67 23.64 6.51
N GLY A 6 64.69 23.75 7.39
CA GLY A 6 63.94 22.59 7.95
C GLY A 6 62.64 22.34 7.19
N THR A 7 62.60 21.22 6.55
CA THR A 7 61.40 20.74 5.85
C THR A 7 60.45 20.11 6.85
N LEU A 8 59.30 20.72 7.07
CA LEU A 8 58.19 20.17 7.86
C LEU A 8 57.27 19.34 6.92
N TYR A 9 57.29 18.03 7.08
CA TYR A 9 56.23 17.13 6.55
C TYR A 9 54.95 17.42 7.31
N LYS A 10 53.93 17.95 6.61
CA LYS A 10 52.56 17.98 7.10
C LYS A 10 51.86 16.69 6.65
N THR A 11 51.65 15.81 7.62
CA THR A 11 50.76 14.65 7.48
C THR A 11 49.31 15.14 7.40
N TYR A 12 48.68 15.07 6.25
CA TYR A 12 47.25 15.25 6.11
C TYR A 12 46.55 13.98 6.55
N ARG A 13 45.93 14.00 7.72
CA ARG A 13 44.85 13.06 8.08
C ARG A 13 43.63 13.47 7.30
N PHE A 14 43.23 12.65 6.32
CA PHE A 14 41.91 12.72 5.73
C PHE A 14 40.88 12.23 6.77
N VAL A 15 40.13 13.16 7.31
CA VAL A 15 38.90 12.89 8.04
C VAL A 15 37.82 12.69 6.97
N LEU A 16 37.38 11.48 6.77
CA LEU A 16 36.20 11.15 5.98
C LEU A 16 34.98 11.71 6.74
N LEU A 17 34.53 12.92 6.42
CA LEU A 17 33.20 13.40 6.80
C LEU A 17 32.21 12.80 5.77
N GLY A 18 31.65 11.65 6.11
CA GLY A 18 30.42 11.18 5.52
C GLY A 18 29.32 12.17 5.91
N PHE A 19 28.93 13.07 5.02
CA PHE A 19 27.67 13.79 5.15
C PHE A 19 26.53 12.81 4.90
N LEU A 20 26.12 12.08 5.94
CA LEU A 20 24.76 11.61 6.08
C LEU A 20 23.91 12.86 6.28
N PHE A 21 23.24 13.33 5.24
CA PHE A 21 22.01 14.08 5.40
C PHE A 21 20.95 13.06 5.88
N SER A 22 21.05 12.72 7.18
CA SER A 22 19.90 12.29 7.94
C SER A 22 18.96 13.50 7.94
N LEU A 23 17.91 13.46 7.15
CA LEU A 23 16.69 14.14 7.52
C LEU A 23 16.31 13.53 8.88
N CYS A 24 16.76 14.17 9.96
CA CYS A 24 16.23 13.94 11.27
C CYS A 24 14.73 14.31 11.22
N PHE A 25 13.89 13.38 10.78
CA PHE A 25 12.61 13.26 11.42
C PHE A 25 12.95 12.76 12.82
N ASP A 26 12.86 13.61 13.81
CA ASP A 26 12.83 13.20 15.20
C ASP A 26 11.64 12.23 15.34
N ALA A 27 11.92 10.93 15.17
CA ALA A 27 10.96 9.86 15.39
C ALA A 27 10.78 9.64 16.90
N THR A 28 10.31 10.67 17.60
CA THR A 28 9.63 10.49 18.87
C THR A 28 8.13 10.55 18.63
N SER A 29 7.60 9.67 17.77
CA SER A 29 6.18 9.38 17.80
C SER A 29 5.93 8.35 18.91
N ALA A 30 5.95 8.82 20.16
CA ALA A 30 5.21 8.13 21.21
C ALA A 30 3.76 8.06 20.74
N HIS A 31 3.30 6.90 20.29
CA HIS A 31 1.88 6.61 20.21
C HIS A 31 1.38 6.66 21.65
N VAL A 32 0.94 7.85 22.06
CA VAL A 32 0.17 7.98 23.29
C VAL A 32 -1.06 7.09 23.07
N VAL A 33 -1.10 5.94 23.74
CA VAL A 33 -2.36 5.24 23.99
C VAL A 33 -3.32 6.33 24.45
N LYS A 34 -4.29 6.68 23.59
CA LYS A 34 -5.27 7.70 23.92
C LYS A 34 -5.91 7.26 25.23
N LYS A 35 -5.55 7.90 26.37
CA LYS A 35 -6.48 7.93 27.50
C LYS A 35 -7.80 8.35 26.88
N PRO A 36 -8.91 7.63 27.14
CA PRO A 36 -10.19 8.02 26.61
C PRO A 36 -10.36 9.50 26.98
N ARG A 37 -10.48 10.36 25.96
CA ARG A 37 -10.93 11.74 26.14
C ARG A 37 -12.18 11.64 27.01
N ALA A 38 -12.30 12.46 28.03
CA ALA A 38 -13.47 12.47 28.92
C ALA A 38 -14.70 12.29 28.04
N ALA A 39 -15.54 11.30 28.37
CA ALA A 39 -16.62 10.80 27.52
C ALA A 39 -17.30 11.97 26.81
N SER A 40 -17.13 12.07 25.48
CA SER A 40 -17.98 12.95 24.69
C SER A 40 -19.41 12.44 24.89
N THR A 41 -20.32 13.30 25.20
CA THR A 41 -21.70 12.94 25.51
C THR A 41 -22.45 12.31 24.33
N GLY A 42 -21.82 12.15 23.16
CA GLY A 42 -22.43 11.67 21.93
C GLY A 42 -21.88 10.32 21.45
N ARG A 43 -20.97 10.39 20.49
CA ARG A 43 -20.40 9.24 19.75
C ARG A 43 -19.26 8.55 20.51
N MET A 44 -19.27 7.22 20.55
CA MET A 44 -18.16 6.41 21.02
C MET A 44 -17.80 5.36 19.95
N ARG A 45 -16.50 5.20 19.68
CA ARG A 45 -15.96 4.17 18.78
C ARG A 45 -14.92 3.36 19.55
N SER A 46 -15.19 2.07 19.73
CA SER A 46 -14.34 1.16 20.52
C SER A 46 -13.82 0.04 19.63
N SER A 47 -12.52 -0.26 19.71
CA SER A 47 -11.94 -1.37 18.97
C SER A 47 -12.48 -2.70 19.46
N LEU A 48 -12.81 -3.56 18.50
CA LEU A 48 -13.17 -4.95 18.74
C LEU A 48 -12.06 -5.92 18.27
N ASN A 49 -10.82 -5.48 18.11
CA ASN A 49 -9.75 -6.30 17.56
C ASN A 49 -9.28 -7.44 18.49
N ALA A 50 -9.35 -7.27 19.81
CA ALA A 50 -8.93 -8.28 20.78
C ALA A 50 -9.99 -9.36 21.05
N ASP A 51 -9.57 -10.46 21.68
CA ASP A 51 -10.43 -11.50 22.26
C ASP A 51 -11.33 -12.26 21.29
N TRP A 52 -10.84 -12.54 20.09
CA TRP A 52 -11.53 -13.41 19.13
C TRP A 52 -11.15 -14.87 19.31
N ARG A 53 -12.12 -15.74 18.98
CA ARG A 53 -11.93 -17.18 18.75
C ARG A 53 -12.14 -17.45 17.27
N PHE A 54 -11.22 -18.19 16.66
CA PHE A 54 -11.21 -18.49 15.23
C PHE A 54 -11.11 -19.97 14.96
N SER A 55 -11.84 -20.43 13.93
CA SER A 55 -11.67 -21.77 13.39
C SER A 55 -11.88 -21.76 11.89
N ARG A 56 -10.96 -22.41 11.16
CA ARG A 56 -11.04 -22.61 9.71
C ARG A 56 -11.47 -24.03 9.37
N PHE A 57 -12.35 -24.13 8.38
CA PHE A 57 -12.85 -25.39 7.83
C PHE A 57 -12.54 -25.47 6.34
N THR A 58 -11.92 -26.56 5.90
CA THR A 58 -11.60 -26.81 4.48
C THR A 58 -12.79 -27.31 3.67
N SER A 59 -13.87 -27.74 4.34
CA SER A 59 -15.17 -28.07 3.76
C SER A 59 -16.24 -27.24 4.46
N ASN A 60 -17.40 -27.08 3.83
CA ASN A 60 -18.50 -26.29 4.39
C ASN A 60 -19.10 -27.00 5.62
N PRO A 61 -18.91 -26.47 6.86
CA PRO A 61 -19.32 -27.15 8.10
C PRO A 61 -20.77 -26.88 8.49
N ASP A 62 -21.45 -25.95 7.82
CA ASP A 62 -22.73 -25.39 8.23
C ASP A 62 -23.81 -25.50 7.14
N GLY A 63 -23.45 -25.91 5.93
CA GLY A 63 -24.35 -26.04 4.77
C GLY A 63 -24.82 -24.68 4.20
N LEU A 64 -24.33 -23.56 4.69
CA LEU A 64 -24.68 -22.22 4.21
C LEU A 64 -23.90 -21.89 2.94
N SER A 65 -24.56 -21.22 2.00
CA SER A 65 -23.94 -20.68 0.79
C SER A 65 -24.30 -19.20 0.66
N TYR A 66 -23.52 -18.45 -0.14
CA TYR A 66 -23.84 -17.06 -0.43
C TYR A 66 -25.25 -16.91 -1.04
N GLU A 67 -25.64 -17.79 -1.95
CA GLU A 67 -26.97 -17.75 -2.56
C GLU A 67 -28.10 -17.88 -1.52
N THR A 68 -27.90 -18.71 -0.49
CA THR A 68 -28.85 -18.85 0.61
C THR A 68 -28.91 -17.61 1.51
N LEU A 69 -27.74 -16.97 1.73
CA LEU A 69 -27.60 -15.80 2.60
C LEU A 69 -27.94 -14.49 1.88
N LYS A 70 -27.75 -14.42 0.57
CA LYS A 70 -27.85 -13.22 -0.28
C LYS A 70 -29.11 -12.38 -0.01
N PRO A 71 -30.35 -12.94 0.01
CA PRO A 71 -31.54 -12.10 0.24
C PRO A 71 -31.56 -11.39 1.60
N TRP A 72 -30.80 -11.92 2.58
CA TRP A 72 -30.68 -11.35 3.93
C TRP A 72 -29.49 -10.40 4.08
N ILE A 73 -28.50 -10.51 3.18
CA ILE A 73 -27.31 -9.67 3.13
C ILE A 73 -27.56 -8.39 2.31
N MET A 74 -28.29 -8.51 1.18
CA MET A 74 -28.57 -7.38 0.27
C MET A 74 -29.12 -6.12 0.96
N PRO A 75 -29.99 -6.21 1.99
CA PRO A 75 -30.43 -5.02 2.73
C PRO A 75 -29.34 -4.20 3.41
N SER A 76 -28.15 -4.79 3.64
CA SER A 76 -26.97 -4.05 4.17
C SER A 76 -26.46 -2.98 3.20
N ALA A 77 -26.73 -3.14 1.90
CA ALA A 77 -26.34 -2.22 0.84
C ALA A 77 -27.28 -1.02 0.65
N ASN A 78 -28.44 -1.00 1.36
CA ASN A 78 -29.52 -0.04 1.11
C ASN A 78 -29.14 1.43 1.20
N ASP A 79 -28.12 1.79 1.98
CA ASP A 79 -27.65 3.18 2.09
C ASP A 79 -26.84 3.64 0.86
N PHE A 80 -26.45 2.69 0.00
CA PHE A 80 -25.54 2.90 -1.13
C PHE A 80 -26.16 2.54 -2.50
N ILE A 81 -27.46 2.45 -2.58
CA ILE A 81 -28.18 2.23 -3.86
C ILE A 81 -29.17 3.36 -4.11
N VAL A 82 -29.41 3.64 -5.37
CA VAL A 82 -30.47 4.56 -5.82
C VAL A 82 -31.68 3.72 -6.28
N GLY A 83 -32.89 4.18 -5.98
CA GLY A 83 -34.11 3.46 -6.35
C GLY A 83 -34.68 2.55 -5.24
N ASP A 84 -35.29 1.43 -5.63
CA ASP A 84 -35.99 0.54 -4.72
C ASP A 84 -35.03 -0.17 -3.78
N LYS A 85 -35.33 -0.12 -2.49
CA LYS A 85 -34.53 -0.75 -1.43
C LYS A 85 -34.85 -2.24 -1.30
N TYR A 86 -33.80 -3.02 -1.08
CA TYR A 86 -33.95 -4.44 -0.78
C TYR A 86 -34.72 -4.63 0.53
N GLN A 87 -35.71 -5.51 0.49
CA GLN A 87 -36.51 -5.84 1.67
C GLN A 87 -35.95 -7.08 2.35
N ARG A 88 -35.84 -7.04 3.67
CA ARG A 88 -35.45 -8.21 4.44
C ARG A 88 -36.55 -9.28 4.32
N PRO A 89 -36.23 -10.54 4.00
CA PRO A 89 -37.21 -11.60 3.93
C PRO A 89 -37.92 -11.81 5.26
N SER A 90 -39.18 -12.24 5.20
CA SER A 90 -39.94 -12.68 6.39
C SER A 90 -39.56 -14.10 6.80
N GLY A 91 -39.66 -14.42 8.08
CA GLY A 91 -39.40 -15.76 8.63
C GLY A 91 -38.03 -15.87 9.33
N ALA A 92 -37.58 -17.09 9.57
CA ALA A 92 -36.32 -17.36 10.24
C ALA A 92 -35.17 -17.19 9.26
N ALA A 93 -34.18 -16.39 9.68
CA ALA A 93 -32.98 -16.17 8.90
C ALA A 93 -32.11 -17.44 8.78
N PRO A 94 -31.43 -17.68 7.65
CA PRO A 94 -30.51 -18.80 7.49
C PRO A 94 -29.44 -18.80 8.58
N GLY A 95 -29.03 -20.00 9.00
CA GLY A 95 -27.97 -20.19 9.98
C GLY A 95 -28.35 -19.87 11.43
N SER A 96 -29.57 -19.46 11.73
CA SER A 96 -30.01 -19.21 13.12
C SER A 96 -29.97 -20.45 14.02
N ASN A 97 -29.98 -21.64 13.45
CA ASN A 97 -29.81 -22.93 14.13
C ASN A 97 -28.38 -23.50 14.02
N THR A 98 -27.45 -22.77 13.40
CA THR A 98 -26.05 -23.20 13.32
C THR A 98 -25.43 -23.10 14.71
N THR A 99 -24.66 -24.11 15.11
CA THR A 99 -24.09 -24.22 16.45
C THR A 99 -23.17 -23.02 16.76
N TYR A 100 -22.42 -22.55 15.78
CA TYR A 100 -21.42 -21.48 15.91
C TYR A 100 -21.99 -20.10 16.23
N VAL A 101 -23.29 -19.86 16.01
CA VAL A 101 -23.93 -18.57 16.34
C VAL A 101 -24.60 -18.56 17.71
N GLN A 102 -24.67 -19.72 18.39
CA GLN A 102 -25.33 -19.85 19.68
C GLN A 102 -24.46 -19.34 20.82
N SER A 103 -25.09 -18.67 21.80
CA SER A 103 -24.40 -18.13 22.98
C SER A 103 -23.83 -19.20 23.92
N ASN A 104 -24.37 -20.42 23.88
CA ASN A 104 -23.91 -21.56 24.69
C ASN A 104 -22.92 -22.48 23.97
N PHE A 105 -22.49 -22.11 22.75
CA PHE A 105 -21.45 -22.87 22.07
C PHE A 105 -20.11 -22.71 22.77
N ASP A 106 -19.43 -23.83 23.05
CA ASP A 106 -18.10 -23.86 23.64
C ASP A 106 -17.05 -23.71 22.52
N ASP A 107 -16.44 -22.55 22.43
CA ASP A 107 -15.38 -22.20 21.49
C ASP A 107 -13.98 -22.21 22.15
N ALA A 108 -13.81 -22.79 23.33
CA ALA A 108 -12.54 -22.80 24.06
C ALA A 108 -11.42 -23.54 23.29
N SER A 109 -11.77 -24.51 22.43
CA SER A 109 -10.82 -25.23 21.57
C SER A 109 -10.44 -24.47 20.30
N TRP A 110 -11.11 -23.37 19.99
CA TRP A 110 -10.79 -22.54 18.83
C TRP A 110 -9.53 -21.70 19.11
N GLU A 111 -8.82 -21.36 18.07
CA GLU A 111 -7.64 -20.50 18.14
C GLU A 111 -7.99 -19.12 18.72
N ALA A 112 -7.17 -18.63 19.65
CA ALA A 112 -7.26 -17.26 20.15
C ALA A 112 -6.53 -16.33 19.19
N VAL A 113 -7.24 -15.38 18.59
CA VAL A 113 -6.65 -14.44 17.62
C VAL A 113 -6.98 -12.99 17.96
N THR A 114 -6.10 -12.11 17.51
CA THR A 114 -6.28 -10.65 17.55
C THR A 114 -6.34 -10.14 16.11
N LEU A 115 -7.28 -9.25 15.81
CA LEU A 115 -7.39 -8.61 14.50
C LEU A 115 -6.40 -7.43 14.40
N PRO A 116 -5.97 -7.07 13.19
CA PRO A 116 -6.17 -7.76 11.89
C PRO A 116 -5.58 -9.17 11.85
N HIS A 117 -6.26 -10.11 11.21
CA HIS A 117 -5.86 -11.51 11.15
C HIS A 117 -6.00 -12.06 9.73
N ASP A 118 -4.90 -12.61 9.22
CA ASP A 118 -4.82 -13.34 7.95
C ASP A 118 -4.43 -14.79 8.26
N TRP A 119 -5.37 -15.73 8.16
CA TRP A 119 -5.11 -17.12 8.54
C TRP A 119 -4.17 -17.85 7.60
N ALA A 120 -3.99 -17.33 6.38
CA ALA A 120 -3.20 -18.03 5.37
C ALA A 120 -1.70 -17.75 5.50
N ILE A 121 -1.32 -16.55 5.97
CA ILE A 121 0.08 -16.11 5.99
C ILE A 121 0.98 -16.96 6.91
N THR A 122 0.41 -17.59 7.92
CA THR A 122 1.13 -18.46 8.84
C THR A 122 1.22 -19.91 8.36
N GLY A 123 0.63 -20.21 7.20
CA GLY A 123 0.61 -21.55 6.61
C GLY A 123 1.89 -21.92 5.87
N THR A 124 1.93 -23.15 5.39
CA THR A 124 2.99 -23.70 4.53
C THR A 124 2.68 -23.42 3.06
N PHE A 125 3.75 -23.33 2.23
CA PHE A 125 3.65 -23.04 0.78
C PHE A 125 3.37 -24.32 -0.06
N ASP A 126 2.47 -25.16 0.41
CA ASP A 126 2.10 -26.42 -0.24
C ASP A 126 0.58 -26.70 -0.19
N ALA A 127 -0.22 -25.65 -0.05
CA ALA A 127 -1.66 -25.78 0.08
C ALA A 127 -2.28 -26.46 -1.16
N PRO A 128 -3.03 -27.56 -0.99
CA PRO A 128 -3.56 -28.33 -2.10
C PRO A 128 -4.47 -27.50 -3.03
N GLY A 129 -4.16 -27.49 -4.33
CA GLY A 129 -4.91 -26.80 -5.35
C GLY A 129 -4.67 -25.28 -5.43
N VAL A 130 -3.74 -24.73 -4.61
CA VAL A 130 -3.34 -23.33 -4.66
C VAL A 130 -2.08 -23.22 -5.52
N THR A 131 -2.12 -22.34 -6.52
CA THR A 131 -0.99 -22.09 -7.44
C THR A 131 -0.04 -21.02 -6.89
N GLY A 132 1.12 -20.89 -7.52
CA GLY A 132 2.05 -19.77 -7.26
C GLY A 132 1.43 -18.39 -7.51
N ASP A 133 0.45 -18.30 -8.42
CA ASP A 133 -0.29 -17.05 -8.67
C ASP A 133 -1.02 -16.54 -7.42
N LEU A 134 -1.35 -17.46 -6.50
CA LEU A 134 -1.94 -17.17 -5.20
C LEU A 134 -0.95 -17.39 -4.03
N GLY A 135 0.36 -17.53 -4.33
CA GLY A 135 1.43 -17.65 -3.36
C GLY A 135 1.51 -19.01 -2.66
N PHE A 136 0.86 -20.07 -3.17
CA PHE A 136 0.81 -21.43 -2.57
C PHE A 136 0.22 -21.52 -1.15
N LEU A 137 -0.25 -20.41 -0.58
CA LEU A 137 -0.72 -20.32 0.81
C LEU A 137 -2.17 -20.80 0.96
N PRO A 138 -2.58 -21.34 2.13
CA PRO A 138 -3.88 -21.95 2.35
C PRO A 138 -5.02 -20.92 2.50
N ILE A 139 -5.29 -20.13 1.45
CA ILE A 139 -6.27 -19.03 1.47
C ILE A 139 -7.72 -19.49 1.54
N ASN A 140 -8.06 -20.64 0.93
CA ASN A 140 -9.45 -21.10 0.78
C ASN A 140 -10.03 -21.73 2.05
N GLY A 141 -11.34 -21.63 2.19
CA GLY A 141 -12.08 -22.27 3.27
C GLY A 141 -13.16 -21.40 3.90
N ILE A 142 -13.88 -22.00 4.85
CA ILE A 142 -14.86 -21.30 5.67
C ILE A 142 -14.20 -20.92 6.99
N GLY A 143 -14.07 -19.60 7.23
CA GLY A 143 -13.57 -19.06 8.49
C GLY A 143 -14.72 -18.63 9.39
N TRP A 144 -14.77 -19.13 10.63
CA TRP A 144 -15.66 -18.65 11.66
C TRP A 144 -14.89 -17.89 12.74
N TYR A 145 -15.34 -16.68 13.00
CA TYR A 145 -14.83 -15.81 14.08
C TYR A 145 -15.93 -15.61 15.11
N ARG A 146 -15.60 -15.69 16.39
CA ARG A 146 -16.51 -15.49 17.50
C ARG A 146 -15.91 -14.62 18.59
N ARG A 147 -16.72 -13.79 19.21
CA ARG A 147 -16.35 -13.09 20.43
C ARG A 147 -17.56 -12.71 21.26
N SER A 148 -17.35 -12.44 22.57
CA SER A 148 -18.33 -11.78 23.43
C SER A 148 -18.17 -10.27 23.34
N VAL A 149 -19.28 -9.55 23.20
CA VAL A 149 -19.33 -8.09 23.20
C VAL A 149 -20.18 -7.63 24.40
N SER A 150 -19.58 -6.95 25.37
CA SER A 150 -20.30 -6.38 26.49
C SER A 150 -20.89 -5.02 26.11
N ILE A 151 -22.18 -4.84 26.34
CA ILE A 151 -22.88 -3.57 26.11
C ILE A 151 -23.48 -3.12 27.45
N ASP A 152 -23.13 -1.90 27.87
CA ASP A 152 -23.62 -1.34 29.12
C ASP A 152 -25.13 -1.12 29.07
N ALA A 153 -25.82 -1.35 30.21
CA ALA A 153 -27.25 -1.16 30.32
C ALA A 153 -27.66 0.29 29.98
N GLU A 154 -26.84 1.28 30.37
CA GLU A 154 -27.06 2.68 30.06
C GLU A 154 -27.17 2.98 28.56
N ILE A 155 -26.38 2.26 27.72
CA ILE A 155 -26.44 2.40 26.27
C ILE A 155 -27.78 1.93 25.72
N ILE A 156 -28.28 0.79 26.24
CA ILE A 156 -29.59 0.25 25.84
C ILE A 156 -30.72 1.15 26.36
N ASP A 157 -30.67 1.52 27.64
CA ASP A 157 -31.74 2.28 28.30
C ASP A 157 -31.85 3.71 27.75
N SER A 158 -30.74 4.30 27.30
CA SER A 158 -30.72 5.62 26.65
C SER A 158 -31.19 5.58 25.18
N GLY A 159 -31.48 4.43 24.64
CA GLY A 159 -31.94 4.26 23.24
C GLY A 159 -30.89 4.60 22.18
N LYS A 160 -29.61 4.54 22.50
CA LYS A 160 -28.52 4.75 21.53
C LYS A 160 -28.55 3.73 20.41
N SER A 161 -28.16 4.15 19.21
CA SER A 161 -27.91 3.27 18.09
C SER A 161 -26.53 2.60 18.25
N ILE A 162 -26.45 1.32 17.89
CA ILE A 162 -25.26 0.47 18.05
C ILE A 162 -24.91 -0.13 16.69
N PHE A 163 -23.72 0.16 16.21
CA PHE A 163 -23.24 -0.32 14.90
C PHE A 163 -21.96 -1.15 15.01
N LEU A 164 -21.83 -2.09 14.11
CA LEU A 164 -20.59 -2.81 13.82
C LEU A 164 -19.98 -2.24 12.55
N ASP A 165 -18.76 -1.70 12.62
CA ASP A 165 -17.96 -1.32 11.46
C ASP A 165 -16.88 -2.38 11.22
N VAL A 166 -16.80 -2.90 10.00
CA VAL A 166 -15.77 -3.84 9.53
C VAL A 166 -15.04 -3.18 8.38
N GLU A 167 -13.73 -2.97 8.52
CA GLU A 167 -12.94 -2.28 7.50
C GLU A 167 -12.54 -3.17 6.32
N GLY A 168 -12.51 -4.50 6.51
CA GLY A 168 -12.28 -5.49 5.47
C GLY A 168 -12.27 -6.92 5.99
N ALA A 169 -12.94 -7.82 5.27
CA ALA A 169 -13.06 -9.24 5.64
C ALA A 169 -13.18 -10.13 4.39
N MET A 170 -12.18 -10.98 4.16
CA MET A 170 -11.99 -11.77 2.94
C MET A 170 -12.57 -13.19 3.12
N ALA A 171 -13.67 -13.54 2.46
CA ALA A 171 -14.64 -12.76 1.70
C ALA A 171 -16.07 -13.26 2.00
N TYR A 172 -17.08 -12.73 1.33
CA TYR A 172 -18.49 -13.12 1.52
C TYR A 172 -18.92 -13.11 3.00
N ALA A 173 -18.57 -12.04 3.71
CA ALA A 173 -18.83 -11.90 5.14
C ALA A 173 -20.33 -11.94 5.45
N ALA A 174 -20.71 -12.77 6.40
CA ALA A 174 -22.05 -12.83 7.00
C ALA A 174 -21.92 -12.74 8.52
N VAL A 175 -22.76 -11.92 9.15
CA VAL A 175 -22.65 -11.53 10.56
C VAL A 175 -23.91 -11.90 11.33
N TRP A 176 -23.74 -12.65 12.41
CA TRP A 176 -24.79 -12.95 13.39
C TRP A 176 -24.51 -12.25 14.70
N PHE A 177 -25.57 -11.71 15.31
CA PHE A 177 -25.51 -11.13 16.63
C PHE A 177 -26.62 -11.76 17.50
N ASN A 178 -26.23 -12.36 18.64
CA ASN A 178 -27.13 -13.13 19.50
C ASN A 178 -27.93 -14.23 18.75
N GLY A 179 -27.27 -14.93 17.81
CA GLY A 179 -27.87 -16.00 17.02
C GLY A 179 -28.74 -15.54 15.84
N GLN A 180 -28.88 -14.25 15.62
CA GLN A 180 -29.68 -13.69 14.52
C GLN A 180 -28.78 -13.12 13.44
N LEU A 181 -29.03 -13.48 12.17
CA LEU A 181 -28.29 -12.92 11.03
C LEU A 181 -28.62 -11.43 10.88
N VAL A 182 -27.65 -10.59 11.09
CA VAL A 182 -27.76 -9.12 10.97
C VAL A 182 -27.70 -8.68 9.52
N GLY A 183 -26.70 -9.16 8.79
CA GLY A 183 -26.39 -8.79 7.42
C GLY A 183 -25.01 -9.29 7.00
N GLY A 184 -24.35 -8.60 6.08
CA GLY A 184 -23.03 -8.95 5.62
C GLY A 184 -22.61 -8.14 4.40
N TRP A 185 -21.42 -8.47 3.85
CA TRP A 185 -20.87 -7.85 2.65
C TRP A 185 -19.99 -8.85 1.91
N PRO A 186 -20.20 -9.11 0.59
CA PRO A 186 -19.45 -10.15 -0.12
C PRO A 186 -18.09 -9.70 -0.65
N PHE A 187 -17.93 -8.42 -1.02
CA PHE A 187 -16.66 -7.90 -1.54
C PHE A 187 -15.68 -7.65 -0.38
N GLY A 188 -14.69 -8.53 -0.24
CA GLY A 188 -13.82 -8.58 0.92
C GLY A 188 -12.90 -7.37 1.13
N TYR A 189 -12.71 -6.53 0.10
CA TYR A 189 -11.85 -5.36 0.16
C TYR A 189 -12.56 -4.09 0.65
N ASN A 190 -13.90 -4.07 0.62
CA ASN A 190 -14.65 -2.89 0.98
C ASN A 190 -15.02 -2.85 2.48
N SER A 191 -15.17 -1.64 3.02
CA SER A 191 -15.63 -1.43 4.39
C SER A 191 -17.14 -1.39 4.45
N PHE A 192 -17.74 -1.91 5.50
CA PHE A 192 -19.18 -1.93 5.68
C PHE A 192 -19.60 -1.72 7.14
N ARG A 193 -20.84 -1.26 7.32
CA ARG A 193 -21.49 -1.07 8.63
C ARG A 193 -22.75 -1.89 8.73
N LEU A 194 -23.01 -2.47 9.91
CA LEU A 194 -24.24 -3.17 10.23
C LEU A 194 -24.88 -2.60 11.48
N ASP A 195 -26.22 -2.44 11.47
CA ASP A 195 -27.01 -1.98 12.61
C ASP A 195 -27.29 -3.14 13.56
N LEU A 196 -26.65 -3.14 14.74
CA LEU A 196 -26.83 -4.13 15.80
C LEU A 196 -27.95 -3.75 16.76
N THR A 197 -28.48 -2.53 16.72
CA THR A 197 -29.46 -1.99 17.69
C THR A 197 -30.65 -2.92 17.92
N PRO A 198 -31.31 -3.49 16.88
CA PRO A 198 -32.46 -4.37 17.07
C PRO A 198 -32.17 -5.70 17.76
N TYR A 199 -30.89 -6.09 17.84
CA TYR A 199 -30.44 -7.40 18.31
C TYR A 199 -29.68 -7.30 19.63
N ALA A 200 -29.31 -6.08 20.07
CA ALA A 200 -28.48 -5.84 21.23
C ALA A 200 -29.24 -5.98 22.54
N LYS A 201 -28.57 -6.44 23.58
CA LYS A 201 -29.08 -6.50 24.96
C LYS A 201 -28.00 -6.03 25.93
N ALA A 202 -28.41 -5.57 27.11
CA ALA A 202 -27.50 -5.22 28.20
C ALA A 202 -26.67 -6.46 28.62
N GLY A 203 -25.39 -6.26 28.92
CA GLY A 203 -24.45 -7.28 29.31
C GLY A 203 -23.83 -7.99 28.09
N ALA A 204 -23.55 -9.28 28.23
CA ALA A 204 -22.85 -10.08 27.23
C ALA A 204 -23.73 -10.39 25.99
N ASN A 205 -23.18 -10.08 24.82
CA ASN A 205 -23.75 -10.39 23.51
C ASN A 205 -22.76 -11.28 22.73
N THR A 206 -23.25 -12.22 21.94
CA THR A 206 -22.44 -13.07 21.09
C THR A 206 -22.38 -12.50 19.68
N LEU A 207 -21.19 -12.16 19.20
CA LEU A 207 -20.92 -11.77 17.82
C LEU A 207 -20.24 -12.95 17.12
N ALA A 208 -20.79 -13.37 15.97
CA ALA A 208 -20.23 -14.39 15.12
C ALA A 208 -20.15 -13.92 13.66
N ILE A 209 -18.99 -14.07 13.03
CA ILE A 209 -18.75 -13.69 11.63
C ILE A 209 -18.27 -14.92 10.87
N ARG A 210 -18.95 -15.22 9.76
CA ARG A 210 -18.60 -16.27 8.80
C ARG A 210 -18.00 -15.64 7.55
N LEU A 211 -16.89 -16.19 7.10
CA LEU A 211 -16.24 -15.82 5.84
C LEU A 211 -16.20 -17.07 4.93
N ASP A 212 -16.38 -16.87 3.62
CA ASP A 212 -16.26 -17.91 2.60
C ASP A 212 -15.22 -17.48 1.57
N ASN A 213 -13.95 -17.79 1.84
CA ASN A 213 -12.87 -17.45 0.95
C ASN A 213 -12.63 -18.55 -0.08
N LYS A 214 -12.76 -18.21 -1.37
CA LYS A 214 -12.69 -19.16 -2.48
C LYS A 214 -11.35 -19.10 -3.19
N LEU A 215 -10.93 -20.24 -3.77
CA LEU A 215 -9.85 -20.27 -4.75
C LEU A 215 -10.20 -19.41 -5.96
N ASP A 216 -9.19 -18.95 -6.68
CA ASP A 216 -9.35 -18.18 -7.91
C ASP A 216 -10.32 -17.00 -7.76
N SER A 217 -10.25 -16.29 -6.61
CA SER A 217 -10.99 -15.05 -6.35
C SER A 217 -10.25 -13.80 -6.85
N SER A 218 -8.94 -13.92 -7.13
CA SER A 218 -8.07 -12.90 -7.67
C SER A 218 -6.93 -13.54 -8.45
N ARG A 219 -6.06 -12.72 -9.08
CA ARG A 219 -4.84 -13.17 -9.78
C ARG A 219 -3.59 -13.05 -8.91
N TRP A 220 -3.72 -12.52 -7.71
CA TRP A 220 -2.69 -12.30 -6.69
C TRP A 220 -3.16 -12.89 -5.36
N TYR A 221 -2.32 -12.87 -4.35
CA TYR A 221 -2.67 -13.27 -3.00
C TYR A 221 -3.73 -12.34 -2.39
N PRO A 222 -4.96 -12.81 -2.17
CA PRO A 222 -6.04 -11.95 -1.66
C PRO A 222 -5.99 -11.77 -0.14
N GLY A 223 -5.18 -12.58 0.57
CA GLY A 223 -5.30 -12.76 1.99
C GLY A 223 -6.52 -13.61 2.38
N ALA A 224 -6.73 -13.76 3.68
CA ALA A 224 -7.83 -14.58 4.21
C ALA A 224 -8.16 -14.18 5.66
N GLY A 225 -9.43 -13.89 5.95
CA GLY A 225 -9.87 -13.56 7.30
C GLY A 225 -10.36 -12.13 7.48
N ILE A 226 -10.52 -11.72 8.74
CA ILE A 226 -10.80 -10.33 9.09
C ILE A 226 -9.46 -9.60 9.16
N TYR A 227 -9.00 -9.11 8.03
CA TYR A 227 -7.63 -8.63 7.83
C TYR A 227 -7.46 -7.11 8.01
N ARG A 228 -8.55 -6.42 8.43
CA ARG A 228 -8.57 -5.01 8.83
C ARG A 228 -9.33 -4.84 10.14
N ASP A 229 -9.36 -3.63 10.67
CA ASP A 229 -9.95 -3.33 11.96
C ASP A 229 -11.46 -3.55 12.02
N VAL A 230 -11.94 -3.89 13.23
CA VAL A 230 -13.36 -4.01 13.57
C VAL A 230 -13.69 -3.11 14.75
N TRP A 231 -14.81 -2.38 14.65
CA TRP A 231 -15.21 -1.38 15.63
C TRP A 231 -16.66 -1.54 16.09
N LEU A 232 -16.89 -1.30 17.35
CA LEU A 232 -18.22 -1.04 17.89
C LEU A 232 -18.44 0.48 17.96
N VAL A 233 -19.50 0.96 17.32
CA VAL A 233 -19.85 2.39 17.31
C VAL A 233 -21.19 2.57 18.00
N THR A 234 -21.24 3.44 19.02
CA THR A 234 -22.48 3.82 19.70
C THR A 234 -22.70 5.32 19.54
N VAL A 235 -23.91 5.69 19.16
CA VAL A 235 -24.30 7.09 18.89
C VAL A 235 -25.71 7.35 19.39
N ASP A 236 -26.05 8.64 19.59
CA ASP A 236 -27.44 9.02 19.79
C ASP A 236 -28.28 8.65 18.56
N PRO A 237 -29.61 8.48 18.71
CA PRO A 237 -30.49 8.21 17.55
C PRO A 237 -30.42 9.31 16.50
N VAL A 238 -30.08 10.54 16.86
CA VAL A 238 -29.82 11.64 15.93
C VAL A 238 -28.33 11.91 15.90
N HIS A 239 -27.69 11.68 14.76
CA HIS A 239 -26.24 11.76 14.62
C HIS A 239 -25.81 12.03 13.17
N VAL A 240 -24.54 12.37 12.94
CA VAL A 240 -23.95 12.42 11.61
C VAL A 240 -23.90 11.00 11.05
N ALA A 241 -24.47 10.81 9.87
CA ALA A 241 -24.52 9.50 9.18
C ALA A 241 -23.12 8.91 8.95
N GLN A 242 -23.05 7.62 8.64
CA GLN A 242 -21.81 6.97 8.24
C GLN A 242 -21.22 7.68 7.02
N TRP A 243 -19.95 8.14 7.11
CA TRP A 243 -19.28 8.93 6.06
C TRP A 243 -20.14 10.13 5.58
N GLY A 244 -20.95 10.68 6.49
CA GLY A 244 -21.97 11.68 6.21
C GLY A 244 -21.43 13.09 6.02
N THR A 245 -20.11 13.29 6.04
CA THR A 245 -19.47 14.57 5.73
C THR A 245 -18.80 14.52 4.36
N TYR A 246 -18.95 15.60 3.59
CA TYR A 246 -18.23 15.79 2.35
C TYR A 246 -17.71 17.22 2.28
N ILE A 247 -16.39 17.39 2.20
CA ILE A 247 -15.68 18.66 2.23
C ILE A 247 -15.02 18.90 0.88
N THR A 248 -15.24 20.10 0.33
CA THR A 248 -14.60 20.52 -0.92
C THR A 248 -13.96 21.91 -0.75
N THR A 249 -12.99 22.22 -1.62
CA THR A 249 -12.26 23.49 -1.64
C THR A 249 -12.35 24.12 -3.03
N PRO A 250 -13.52 24.69 -3.38
CA PRO A 250 -13.82 25.14 -4.75
C PRO A 250 -12.98 26.33 -5.21
N SER A 251 -12.43 27.11 -4.27
CA SER A 251 -11.59 28.26 -4.59
C SER A 251 -10.44 28.36 -3.57
N ILE A 252 -9.23 28.51 -4.05
CA ILE A 252 -8.03 28.70 -3.22
C ILE A 252 -7.16 29.84 -3.75
N SER A 253 -6.55 30.57 -2.81
CA SER A 253 -5.47 31.53 -3.05
C SER A 253 -4.54 31.54 -1.82
N GLU A 254 -3.43 32.25 -1.88
CA GLU A 254 -2.56 32.45 -0.71
C GLU A 254 -3.27 33.20 0.43
N ALA A 255 -4.16 34.12 0.11
CA ALA A 255 -4.86 34.93 1.09
C ALA A 255 -6.10 34.25 1.68
N GLU A 256 -6.76 33.40 0.90
CA GLU A 256 -8.07 32.90 1.28
C GLU A 256 -8.42 31.62 0.53
N ALA A 257 -9.10 30.70 1.21
CA ALA A 257 -9.73 29.52 0.60
C ALA A 257 -11.19 29.43 0.98
N THR A 258 -12.05 29.11 0.00
CA THR A 258 -13.45 28.74 0.28
C THR A 258 -13.49 27.25 0.59
N VAL A 259 -14.09 26.90 1.72
CA VAL A 259 -14.34 25.52 2.14
C VAL A 259 -15.84 25.30 2.20
N ASP A 260 -16.33 24.34 1.43
CA ASP A 260 -17.73 23.92 1.43
C ASP A 260 -17.85 22.60 2.19
N ILE A 261 -18.94 22.42 2.93
CA ILE A 261 -19.26 21.17 3.61
C ILE A 261 -20.70 20.76 3.37
N VAL A 262 -20.90 19.46 3.16
CA VAL A 262 -22.20 18.79 3.28
C VAL A 262 -22.14 17.92 4.52
N VAL A 263 -23.11 18.06 5.43
CA VAL A 263 -23.28 17.19 6.59
C VAL A 263 -24.62 16.47 6.47
N GLU A 264 -24.58 15.15 6.34
CA GLU A 264 -25.78 14.31 6.37
C GLU A 264 -26.09 13.91 7.81
N VAL A 265 -27.20 14.42 8.36
CA VAL A 265 -27.70 14.07 9.69
C VAL A 265 -28.72 12.96 9.54
N GLU A 266 -28.54 11.84 10.27
CA GLU A 266 -29.45 10.72 10.34
C GLU A 266 -30.26 10.76 11.62
N ASN A 267 -31.58 10.53 11.50
CA ASN A 267 -32.48 10.39 12.65
C ASN A 267 -33.11 8.99 12.64
N LYS A 268 -32.65 8.14 13.55
CA LYS A 268 -33.16 6.76 13.77
C LYS A 268 -34.38 6.75 14.72
N ALA A 269 -34.72 7.86 15.34
CA ALA A 269 -35.93 7.95 16.15
C ALA A 269 -37.20 7.98 15.26
N ASN A 270 -38.36 7.62 15.84
CA ASN A 270 -39.61 7.57 15.10
C ASN A 270 -40.28 8.96 14.91
N SER A 271 -39.82 9.98 15.60
CA SER A 271 -40.35 11.36 15.53
C SER A 271 -39.36 12.31 14.86
N SER A 272 -39.87 13.34 14.20
CA SER A 272 -39.04 14.41 13.68
C SER A 272 -38.31 15.13 14.83
N GLN A 273 -37.05 15.53 14.59
CA GLN A 273 -36.21 16.26 15.50
C GLN A 273 -35.68 17.53 14.83
N SER A 274 -35.78 18.66 15.55
CA SER A 274 -35.14 19.91 15.13
C SER A 274 -33.70 19.92 15.63
N VAL A 275 -32.74 20.06 14.73
CA VAL A 275 -31.33 19.98 15.05
C VAL A 275 -30.59 21.27 14.68
N GLU A 276 -29.61 21.60 15.52
CA GLU A 276 -28.60 22.61 15.23
C GLU A 276 -27.30 21.89 14.84
N VAL A 277 -26.69 22.31 13.70
CA VAL A 277 -25.42 21.78 13.21
C VAL A 277 -24.39 22.90 13.15
N VAL A 278 -23.29 22.74 13.87
CA VAL A 278 -22.15 23.67 13.89
C VAL A 278 -20.88 22.91 13.51
N THR A 279 -20.13 23.40 12.52
CA THR A 279 -18.82 22.82 12.17
C THR A 279 -17.73 23.87 12.37
N GLN A 280 -16.63 23.47 13.01
CA GLN A 280 -15.45 24.29 13.24
C GLN A 280 -14.23 23.63 12.60
N ILE A 281 -13.38 24.42 11.93
CA ILE A 281 -12.15 23.94 11.31
C ILE A 281 -10.95 24.25 12.20
N TYR A 282 -10.10 23.27 12.40
CA TYR A 282 -8.84 23.38 13.14
C TYR A 282 -7.68 22.89 12.26
N GLU A 283 -6.47 23.45 12.48
CA GLU A 283 -5.26 22.77 11.99
C GLU A 283 -5.12 21.42 12.69
N ARG A 284 -4.62 20.42 11.98
CA ARG A 284 -4.30 19.11 12.57
C ARG A 284 -2.84 19.07 13.02
N ASP A 285 -2.61 18.59 14.23
CA ASP A 285 -1.24 18.34 14.67
C ASP A 285 -0.71 17.04 14.03
N PRO A 286 0.42 17.09 13.31
CA PRO A 286 0.92 15.92 12.58
C PRO A 286 1.38 14.77 13.50
N ILE A 287 1.72 15.07 14.77
CA ILE A 287 2.20 14.09 15.74
C ILE A 287 1.04 13.49 16.53
N SER A 288 0.29 14.33 17.22
CA SER A 288 -0.84 13.87 18.05
C SER A 288 -2.08 13.49 17.22
N LYS A 289 -2.13 13.89 15.95
CA LYS A 289 -3.26 13.71 15.01
C LYS A 289 -4.56 14.36 15.47
N ALA A 290 -4.52 15.22 16.49
CA ALA A 290 -5.65 15.93 17.06
C ALA A 290 -5.79 17.34 16.48
N ALA A 291 -6.95 17.96 16.69
CA ALA A 291 -7.16 19.37 16.45
C ALA A 291 -6.18 20.22 17.27
N LYS A 292 -5.54 21.21 16.63
CA LYS A 292 -4.46 22.02 17.20
C LYS A 292 -4.88 23.48 17.34
N GLY A 293 -4.68 24.04 18.54
CA GLY A 293 -4.87 25.47 18.81
C GLY A 293 -6.33 25.90 18.78
N ASN A 294 -6.56 27.15 18.34
CA ASN A 294 -7.91 27.70 18.15
C ASN A 294 -8.43 27.30 16.77
N ASN A 295 -9.76 27.28 16.60
CA ASN A 295 -10.38 27.11 15.30
C ASN A 295 -9.96 28.24 14.35
N VAL A 296 -9.67 27.85 13.10
CA VAL A 296 -9.28 28.78 12.02
C VAL A 296 -10.50 29.35 11.28
N ALA A 297 -11.63 28.64 11.33
CA ALA A 297 -12.90 29.08 10.78
C ALA A 297 -14.08 28.35 11.49
N THR A 298 -15.25 28.97 11.46
CA THR A 298 -16.51 28.37 11.92
C THR A 298 -17.57 28.58 10.83
N PHE A 299 -18.16 27.48 10.39
CA PHE A 299 -19.28 27.54 9.46
C PHE A 299 -20.51 28.22 10.07
N PRO A 300 -21.34 28.91 9.30
CA PRO A 300 -22.61 29.41 9.77
C PRO A 300 -23.43 28.28 10.43
N THR A 301 -23.96 28.52 11.61
CA THR A 301 -24.87 27.60 12.28
C THR A 301 -26.07 27.29 11.39
N ALA A 302 -26.36 26.01 11.19
CA ALA A 302 -27.49 25.56 10.40
C ALA A 302 -28.54 24.90 11.31
N ASN A 303 -29.81 25.29 11.15
CA ASN A 303 -30.93 24.64 11.81
C ASN A 303 -31.81 23.92 10.80
N THR A 304 -32.18 22.68 11.04
CA THR A 304 -33.03 21.89 10.15
C THR A 304 -33.86 20.87 10.92
N ASP A 305 -35.00 20.49 10.35
CA ASP A 305 -35.79 19.38 10.88
C ASP A 305 -35.43 18.10 10.15
N VAL A 306 -35.15 17.05 10.91
CA VAL A 306 -34.86 15.70 10.37
C VAL A 306 -36.03 14.79 10.73
N ALA A 307 -36.77 14.34 9.73
CA ALA A 307 -37.94 13.47 9.94
C ALA A 307 -37.51 12.15 10.60
N GLY A 308 -38.44 11.48 11.29
CA GLY A 308 -38.14 10.18 11.89
C GLY A 308 -37.77 9.11 10.85
N ASN A 309 -36.79 8.29 11.16
CA ASN A 309 -36.23 7.23 10.28
C ASN A 309 -35.80 7.77 8.90
N SER A 310 -35.15 8.95 8.88
CA SER A 310 -34.69 9.58 7.65
C SER A 310 -33.34 10.27 7.80
N LYS A 311 -32.77 10.70 6.67
CA LYS A 311 -31.54 11.48 6.59
C LYS A 311 -31.85 12.86 5.97
N GLN A 312 -31.13 13.88 6.45
CA GLN A 312 -31.22 15.25 5.95
C GLN A 312 -29.83 15.83 5.74
N ALA A 313 -29.55 16.29 4.54
CA ALA A 313 -28.30 16.95 4.20
C ALA A 313 -28.36 18.46 4.53
N VAL A 314 -27.34 18.92 5.23
CA VAL A 314 -27.10 20.35 5.53
C VAL A 314 -25.87 20.80 4.75
N LYS A 315 -26.00 21.91 4.01
CA LYS A 315 -24.89 22.49 3.22
C LYS A 315 -24.49 23.82 3.79
N SER A 316 -23.19 24.06 3.89
CA SER A 316 -22.63 25.31 4.39
C SER A 316 -21.30 25.63 3.71
N SER A 317 -20.91 26.89 3.73
CA SER A 317 -19.65 27.40 3.17
C SER A 317 -18.99 28.38 4.12
N VAL A 318 -17.66 28.36 4.18
CA VAL A 318 -16.86 29.29 5.00
C VAL A 318 -15.57 29.67 4.31
N SER A 319 -15.06 30.86 4.59
CA SER A 319 -13.73 31.31 4.19
C SER A 319 -12.70 30.98 5.27
N VAL A 320 -11.55 30.42 4.85
CA VAL A 320 -10.34 30.24 5.68
C VAL A 320 -9.27 31.22 5.22
N ALA A 321 -8.88 32.14 6.09
CA ALA A 321 -7.84 33.13 5.79
C ALA A 321 -6.44 32.54 5.89
N ASN A 322 -5.56 32.91 4.95
CA ASN A 322 -4.15 32.44 4.87
C ASN A 322 -4.01 30.92 5.03
N PRO A 323 -4.70 30.11 4.19
CA PRO A 323 -4.75 28.67 4.36
C PRO A 323 -3.36 28.04 4.14
N LYS A 324 -3.06 27.02 4.96
CA LYS A 324 -1.92 26.13 4.70
C LYS A 324 -2.38 25.06 3.73
N LEU A 325 -1.93 25.13 2.49
CA LEU A 325 -2.36 24.18 1.47
C LEU A 325 -1.77 22.79 1.72
N TRP A 326 -2.55 21.75 1.43
CA TRP A 326 -2.06 20.39 1.31
C TRP A 326 -1.46 20.17 -0.09
N GLY A 327 -0.31 19.53 -0.18
CA GLY A 327 0.29 19.15 -1.45
C GLY A 327 1.35 18.07 -1.29
N PRO A 328 1.78 17.44 -2.41
CA PRO A 328 2.69 16.30 -2.36
C PRO A 328 4.11 16.69 -1.93
N ALA A 329 4.72 15.84 -1.10
CA ALA A 329 6.12 15.96 -0.73
C ALA A 329 7.02 15.49 -1.90
N PRO A 330 8.27 15.99 -2.03
CA PRO A 330 8.88 17.03 -1.22
C PRO A 330 8.60 18.45 -1.74
N THR A 331 7.96 18.60 -2.90
CA THR A 331 7.77 19.90 -3.59
C THR A 331 6.82 20.81 -2.83
N GLN A 332 5.82 20.24 -2.19
CA GLN A 332 4.84 20.93 -1.37
C GLN A 332 4.79 20.31 0.05
N LYS A 333 3.83 20.71 0.88
CA LYS A 333 3.68 20.23 2.25
C LYS A 333 2.30 19.59 2.48
N PRO A 334 2.22 18.44 3.14
CA PRO A 334 0.97 17.76 3.43
C PRO A 334 0.27 18.34 4.68
N ASN A 335 -0.17 19.59 4.62
CA ASN A 335 -0.88 20.24 5.71
C ASN A 335 -2.32 19.74 5.80
N GLU A 336 -2.71 19.22 6.94
CA GLU A 336 -4.05 18.69 7.19
C GLU A 336 -4.85 19.60 8.14
N TYR A 337 -6.17 19.53 8.00
CA TYR A 337 -7.16 20.16 8.89
C TYR A 337 -8.11 19.11 9.45
N VAL A 338 -8.77 19.46 10.55
CA VAL A 338 -9.86 18.68 11.13
C VAL A 338 -11.10 19.58 11.20
N ALA A 339 -12.18 19.14 10.55
CA ALA A 339 -13.51 19.71 10.72
C ALA A 339 -14.23 18.97 11.84
N VAL A 340 -14.57 19.67 12.91
CA VAL A 340 -15.32 19.14 14.07
C VAL A 340 -16.77 19.59 13.92
N THR A 341 -17.64 18.64 13.61
CA THR A 341 -19.08 18.87 13.45
C THR A 341 -19.81 18.45 14.71
N THR A 342 -20.54 19.37 15.34
CA THR A 342 -21.41 19.15 16.51
C THR A 342 -22.87 19.20 16.07
N VAL A 343 -23.64 18.20 16.46
CA VAL A 343 -25.10 18.16 16.31
C VAL A 343 -25.72 18.33 17.68
N SER A 344 -26.65 19.28 17.80
CA SER A 344 -27.36 19.57 19.06
C SER A 344 -28.89 19.54 18.88
N ILE A 345 -29.61 19.13 19.92
CA ILE A 345 -31.07 19.19 20.03
C ILE A 345 -31.41 19.98 21.30
N ASP A 346 -32.23 21.02 21.20
CA ASP A 346 -32.60 21.89 22.30
C ASP A 346 -31.39 22.43 23.10
N GLY A 347 -30.28 22.73 22.38
CA GLY A 347 -29.04 23.25 22.95
C GLY A 347 -28.18 22.20 23.67
N LYS A 348 -28.57 20.93 23.63
CA LYS A 348 -27.77 19.81 24.15
C LYS A 348 -27.04 19.09 22.99
N GLU A 349 -25.73 18.98 23.10
CA GLU A 349 -24.92 18.19 22.18
C GLU A 349 -25.34 16.71 22.22
N VAL A 350 -25.63 16.12 21.04
CA VAL A 350 -26.00 14.71 20.86
C VAL A 350 -24.95 13.95 20.04
N ASP A 351 -24.19 14.62 19.16
CA ASP A 351 -23.11 13.97 18.39
C ASP A 351 -21.96 14.94 18.11
N THR A 352 -20.75 14.43 18.09
CA THR A 352 -19.55 15.12 17.60
C THR A 352 -18.85 14.21 16.59
N TYR A 353 -18.62 14.73 15.37
CA TYR A 353 -18.00 14.00 14.27
C TYR A 353 -16.78 14.75 13.74
N GLU A 354 -15.63 14.08 13.71
CA GLU A 354 -14.37 14.64 13.18
C GLU A 354 -14.13 14.16 11.75
N THR A 355 -13.77 15.10 10.86
CA THR A 355 -13.42 14.83 9.46
C THR A 355 -12.06 15.42 9.16
N VAL A 356 -11.09 14.60 8.82
CA VAL A 356 -9.78 15.05 8.33
C VAL A 356 -9.89 15.41 6.87
N PHE A 357 -9.26 16.52 6.47
CA PHE A 357 -9.21 16.96 5.08
C PHE A 357 -8.00 17.87 4.82
N GLY A 358 -7.73 18.15 3.54
CA GLY A 358 -6.71 19.11 3.11
C GLY A 358 -7.31 20.20 2.22
N ILE A 359 -6.81 21.41 2.33
CA ILE A 359 -7.17 22.52 1.43
C ILE A 359 -6.24 22.49 0.22
N ARG A 360 -6.78 22.19 -0.97
CA ARG A 360 -6.00 22.07 -2.20
C ARG A 360 -6.86 22.26 -3.45
N SER A 361 -6.22 22.52 -4.59
CA SER A 361 -6.83 22.39 -5.92
C SER A 361 -6.17 21.24 -6.70
N VAL A 362 -6.97 20.59 -7.55
CA VAL A 362 -6.51 19.59 -8.51
C VAL A 362 -7.02 19.98 -9.88
N ALA A 363 -6.11 20.01 -10.86
CA ALA A 363 -6.50 20.23 -12.25
C ALA A 363 -5.77 19.25 -13.18
N TYR A 364 -6.42 18.91 -14.29
CA TYR A 364 -5.99 17.91 -15.25
C TYR A 364 -5.81 18.57 -16.61
N ASP A 365 -4.57 18.91 -16.92
CA ASP A 365 -4.24 19.59 -18.16
C ASP A 365 -3.81 18.59 -19.24
N PRO A 366 -4.40 18.62 -20.44
CA PRO A 366 -4.08 17.64 -21.48
C PRO A 366 -2.64 17.75 -22.02
N ASN A 367 -1.94 18.87 -21.81
CA ASN A 367 -0.59 19.09 -22.30
C ASN A 367 0.48 19.17 -21.20
N LYS A 368 0.06 19.52 -19.98
CA LYS A 368 0.95 19.64 -18.82
C LYS A 368 0.81 18.47 -17.84
N GLY A 369 -0.29 17.70 -17.92
CA GLY A 369 -0.55 16.64 -16.96
C GLY A 369 -1.26 17.14 -15.71
N LEU A 370 -0.86 16.63 -14.52
CA LEU A 370 -1.49 16.91 -13.23
C LEU A 370 -0.98 18.23 -12.63
N LEU A 371 -1.91 19.07 -12.19
CA LEU A 371 -1.59 20.31 -11.47
C LEU A 371 -2.17 20.24 -10.06
N ILE A 372 -1.33 20.42 -9.03
CA ILE A 372 -1.75 20.53 -7.62
C ILE A 372 -1.40 21.93 -7.14
N ASN A 373 -2.41 22.66 -6.67
CA ASN A 373 -2.26 24.07 -6.25
C ASN A 373 -1.68 24.97 -7.35
N GLY A 374 -1.98 24.64 -8.62
CA GLY A 374 -1.49 25.34 -9.80
C GLY A 374 -0.07 24.95 -10.24
N GLU A 375 0.66 24.15 -9.46
CA GLU A 375 1.99 23.65 -9.82
C GLU A 375 1.89 22.32 -10.59
N HIS A 376 2.69 22.19 -11.63
CA HIS A 376 2.81 20.95 -12.39
C HIS A 376 3.51 19.88 -11.57
N ILE A 377 2.85 18.73 -11.40
CA ILE A 377 3.41 17.55 -10.74
C ILE A 377 3.57 16.44 -11.79
N TYR A 378 4.80 16.12 -12.13
CA TYR A 378 5.07 14.93 -12.91
C TYR A 378 4.88 13.70 -12.00
N VAL A 379 3.98 12.79 -12.38
CA VAL A 379 3.66 11.61 -11.57
C VAL A 379 4.79 10.60 -11.67
N GLN A 380 5.46 10.37 -10.56
CA GLN A 380 6.51 9.37 -10.33
C GLN A 380 5.92 8.32 -9.40
N GLY A 381 5.02 7.51 -9.94
CA GLY A 381 4.19 6.60 -9.17
C GLY A 381 4.62 5.14 -9.23
N SER A 382 4.10 4.36 -8.31
CA SER A 382 4.13 2.90 -8.35
C SER A 382 2.77 2.29 -8.07
N CYS A 383 2.52 1.11 -8.64
CA CYS A 383 1.43 0.23 -8.28
C CYS A 383 1.84 -0.60 -7.07
N ASN A 384 0.95 -0.75 -6.09
CA ASN A 384 1.18 -1.61 -4.94
C ASN A 384 -0.05 -2.48 -4.70
N HIS A 385 0.17 -3.79 -4.49
CA HIS A 385 -0.83 -4.67 -3.90
C HIS A 385 -0.98 -4.39 -2.41
N HIS A 386 -2.03 -4.95 -1.81
CA HIS A 386 -2.41 -4.64 -0.42
C HIS A 386 -1.68 -5.48 0.63
N ASP A 387 -0.89 -6.49 0.23
CA ASP A 387 -0.09 -7.27 1.16
C ASP A 387 1.13 -6.49 1.68
N LEU A 388 1.56 -6.86 2.87
CA LEU A 388 2.69 -6.26 3.57
C LEU A 388 3.87 -7.25 3.64
N GLY A 389 4.15 -7.92 2.51
CA GLY A 389 5.17 -8.94 2.40
C GLY A 389 4.90 -10.12 3.33
N SER A 390 5.85 -10.50 4.16
CA SER A 390 5.75 -11.65 5.07
C SER A 390 4.71 -11.50 6.20
N LEU A 391 4.04 -10.37 6.28
CA LEU A 391 2.87 -10.15 7.17
C LEU A 391 1.54 -10.45 6.47
N GLY A 392 1.53 -10.74 5.16
CA GLY A 392 0.34 -11.00 4.38
C GLY A 392 -0.57 -9.79 4.27
N ALA A 393 -1.88 -10.05 4.20
CA ALA A 393 -2.90 -9.00 4.06
C ALA A 393 -3.28 -8.33 5.39
N ALA A 394 -2.93 -8.91 6.55
CA ALA A 394 -3.25 -8.35 7.86
C ALA A 394 -2.65 -6.95 8.00
N PHE A 395 -3.51 -5.91 7.92
CA PHE A 395 -3.05 -4.53 7.83
C PHE A 395 -2.33 -4.08 9.09
N ASN A 396 -1.13 -3.56 8.92
CA ASN A 396 -0.33 -2.96 9.98
C ASN A 396 0.20 -1.60 9.51
N VAL A 397 -0.14 -0.55 10.27
CA VAL A 397 0.19 0.84 9.92
C VAL A 397 1.71 1.03 9.78
N ARG A 398 2.53 0.44 10.68
CA ARG A 398 4.01 0.61 10.62
C ARG A 398 4.61 -0.10 9.41
N ALA A 399 4.12 -1.29 9.08
CA ALA A 399 4.59 -2.00 7.90
C ALA A 399 4.26 -1.24 6.60
N ALA A 400 3.04 -0.71 6.49
CA ALA A 400 2.64 0.14 5.37
C ALA A 400 3.46 1.44 5.30
N GLU A 401 3.69 2.09 6.46
CA GLU A 401 4.54 3.29 6.55
C GLU A 401 5.97 3.02 6.04
N ARG A 402 6.59 1.89 6.45
CA ARG A 402 7.93 1.50 5.98
C ARG A 402 7.97 1.29 4.46
N GLN A 403 6.94 0.67 3.87
CA GLN A 403 6.85 0.53 2.41
C GLN A 403 6.83 1.90 1.73
N ILE A 404 6.00 2.82 2.22
CA ILE A 404 5.88 4.19 1.70
C ILE A 404 7.19 4.97 1.88
N GLU A 405 7.83 4.90 3.07
CA GLU A 405 9.13 5.55 3.33
C GLU A 405 10.19 5.13 2.31
N THR A 406 10.28 3.83 2.01
CA THR A 406 11.26 3.31 1.05
C THR A 406 10.96 3.78 -0.39
N LEU A 407 9.68 3.84 -0.77
CA LEU A 407 9.28 4.37 -2.08
C LEU A 407 9.59 5.88 -2.20
N MET A 408 9.30 6.67 -1.17
CA MET A 408 9.61 8.11 -1.17
C MET A 408 11.11 8.39 -1.22
N GLU A 409 11.94 7.56 -0.58
CA GLU A 409 13.41 7.65 -0.69
C GLU A 409 13.88 7.51 -2.14
N MET A 410 13.21 6.68 -2.93
CA MET A 410 13.47 6.54 -4.37
C MET A 410 13.06 7.78 -5.19
N GLY A 411 12.16 8.59 -4.66
CA GLY A 411 11.57 9.73 -5.36
C GLY A 411 10.13 9.50 -5.80
N ASN A 412 9.48 8.42 -5.33
CA ASN A 412 8.08 8.16 -5.59
C ASN A 412 7.20 9.24 -4.94
N ASN A 413 6.25 9.79 -5.69
CA ASN A 413 5.33 10.83 -5.21
C ASN A 413 3.85 10.43 -5.36
N ALA A 414 3.58 9.24 -5.91
CA ALA A 414 2.23 8.76 -6.15
C ALA A 414 2.12 7.24 -6.01
N LEU A 415 0.93 6.77 -5.60
CA LEU A 415 0.59 5.36 -5.49
C LEU A 415 -0.69 5.05 -6.26
N ARG A 416 -0.76 3.86 -6.87
CA ARG A 416 -2.01 3.27 -7.36
C ARG A 416 -2.32 2.03 -6.52
N THR A 417 -3.52 1.98 -5.96
CA THR A 417 -3.99 0.89 -5.10
C THR A 417 -4.49 -0.29 -5.94
N SER A 418 -3.57 -1.09 -6.46
CA SER A 418 -3.86 -2.18 -7.41
C SER A 418 -4.39 -3.42 -6.68
N HIS A 419 -5.50 -4.01 -7.04
CA HIS A 419 -6.60 -3.50 -7.89
C HIS A 419 -7.86 -3.56 -7.04
N ASN A 420 -7.86 -2.91 -5.89
CA ASN A 420 -8.92 -2.99 -4.87
C ASN A 420 -8.85 -1.84 -3.86
N PRO A 421 -9.95 -1.54 -3.14
CA PRO A 421 -9.97 -0.54 -2.09
C PRO A 421 -8.87 -0.77 -1.03
N PRO A 422 -8.06 0.24 -0.71
CA PRO A 422 -7.03 0.14 0.32
C PRO A 422 -7.63 0.13 1.73
N ALA A 423 -6.82 -0.21 2.73
CA ALA A 423 -7.17 0.01 4.12
C ALA A 423 -7.30 1.52 4.40
N PRO A 424 -8.27 1.98 5.22
CA PRO A 424 -8.39 3.40 5.58
C PRO A 424 -7.08 3.99 6.13
N GLY A 425 -6.37 3.24 6.98
CA GLY A 425 -5.08 3.66 7.54
C GLY A 425 -3.97 3.84 6.49
N TYR A 426 -4.08 3.23 5.30
CA TYR A 426 -3.14 3.44 4.20
C TYR A 426 -3.32 4.84 3.56
N LEU A 427 -4.57 5.30 3.42
CA LEU A 427 -4.88 6.64 2.94
C LEU A 427 -4.51 7.72 3.97
N ASP A 428 -4.73 7.46 5.27
CA ASP A 428 -4.24 8.33 6.35
C ASP A 428 -2.72 8.52 6.30
N LEU A 429 -1.96 7.47 5.94
CA LEU A 429 -0.52 7.56 5.73
C LEU A 429 -0.19 8.40 4.50
N ALA A 430 -0.87 8.17 3.37
CA ALA A 430 -0.65 8.93 2.13
C ALA A 430 -0.93 10.43 2.34
N ASP A 431 -2.01 10.77 3.05
CA ASP A 431 -2.34 12.15 3.39
C ASP A 431 -1.23 12.82 4.21
N ARG A 432 -0.79 12.16 5.29
CA ARG A 432 0.21 12.67 6.22
C ARG A 432 1.61 12.75 5.62
N MET A 433 1.97 11.78 4.78
CA MET A 433 3.29 11.71 4.16
C MET A 433 3.38 12.53 2.87
N GLY A 434 2.25 12.98 2.33
CA GLY A 434 2.20 13.81 1.13
C GLY A 434 2.38 13.01 -0.16
N LEU A 435 1.74 11.85 -0.27
CA LEU A 435 1.69 11.06 -1.48
C LEU A 435 0.37 11.27 -2.22
N LEU A 436 0.41 11.33 -3.54
CA LEU A 436 -0.78 11.32 -4.38
C LEU A 436 -1.29 9.87 -4.52
N VAL A 437 -2.60 9.70 -4.61
CA VAL A 437 -3.22 8.37 -4.75
C VAL A 437 -4.17 8.35 -5.95
N MET A 438 -3.97 7.37 -6.83
CA MET A 438 -4.99 6.85 -7.72
C MET A 438 -5.69 5.71 -7.00
N ASP A 439 -6.89 5.98 -6.51
CA ASP A 439 -7.65 5.04 -5.69
C ASP A 439 -8.51 4.15 -6.57
N GLU A 440 -8.22 2.82 -6.55
CA GLU A 440 -8.83 1.86 -7.47
C GLU A 440 -9.73 0.87 -6.76
N ILE A 441 -10.88 0.56 -7.38
CA ILE A 441 -11.87 -0.32 -6.77
C ILE A 441 -11.97 -1.71 -7.42
N PHE A 442 -12.01 -1.83 -8.75
CA PHE A 442 -12.36 -3.09 -9.43
C PHE A 442 -11.26 -3.59 -10.38
N ASP A 443 -10.88 -4.86 -10.26
CA ASP A 443 -10.07 -5.56 -11.27
C ASP A 443 -10.92 -6.11 -12.42
N THR A 444 -12.17 -6.49 -12.16
CA THR A 444 -13.10 -7.08 -13.14
C THR A 444 -14.48 -6.46 -13.07
N TRP A 445 -15.20 -6.51 -14.21
CA TRP A 445 -16.62 -6.13 -14.28
C TRP A 445 -17.48 -7.36 -14.60
N ASN A 446 -18.10 -7.37 -15.80
CA ASN A 446 -19.05 -8.42 -16.22
C ASN A 446 -18.39 -9.74 -16.65
N TYR A 447 -17.14 -9.69 -17.10
CA TYR A 447 -16.42 -10.85 -17.64
C TYR A 447 -15.27 -11.27 -16.73
N ALA A 448 -15.28 -12.53 -16.35
CA ALA A 448 -14.29 -13.12 -15.47
C ALA A 448 -12.86 -13.00 -16.01
N LYS A 449 -11.90 -12.68 -15.17
CA LYS A 449 -10.48 -12.98 -15.38
C LYS A 449 -10.12 -14.33 -14.78
N VAL A 450 -10.66 -14.63 -13.59
CA VAL A 450 -10.58 -15.92 -12.90
C VAL A 450 -11.95 -16.38 -12.42
N GLU A 451 -12.09 -17.63 -11.99
CA GLU A 451 -13.39 -18.28 -11.79
C GLU A 451 -14.29 -17.60 -10.75
N ASN A 452 -13.72 -17.16 -9.63
CA ASN A 452 -14.48 -16.65 -8.48
C ASN A 452 -14.20 -15.18 -8.17
N ASP A 453 -13.74 -14.39 -9.15
CA ASP A 453 -13.49 -12.96 -8.98
C ASP A 453 -14.80 -12.15 -8.91
N PHE A 454 -14.69 -10.84 -8.81
CA PHE A 454 -15.80 -9.91 -8.59
C PHE A 454 -16.91 -9.98 -9.66
N HIS A 455 -16.65 -10.52 -10.86
CA HIS A 455 -17.66 -10.67 -11.90
C HIS A 455 -18.91 -11.44 -11.41
N ARG A 456 -18.74 -12.36 -10.45
CA ARG A 456 -19.82 -13.15 -9.85
C ARG A 456 -20.91 -12.32 -9.19
N ILE A 457 -20.53 -11.18 -8.66
CA ILE A 457 -21.41 -10.31 -7.88
C ILE A 457 -21.51 -8.92 -8.46
N PHE A 458 -20.82 -8.62 -9.57
CA PHE A 458 -20.76 -7.28 -10.18
C PHE A 458 -22.15 -6.67 -10.40
N GLN A 459 -23.08 -7.44 -10.95
CA GLN A 459 -24.40 -6.91 -11.31
C GLN A 459 -25.20 -6.36 -10.12
N GLU A 460 -25.05 -6.97 -8.94
CA GLU A 460 -25.79 -6.55 -7.75
C GLU A 460 -24.98 -5.61 -6.83
N TRP A 461 -23.65 -5.72 -6.90
CA TRP A 461 -22.79 -5.04 -5.90
C TRP A 461 -21.94 -3.90 -6.44
N HIS A 462 -21.86 -3.68 -7.76
CA HIS A 462 -21.03 -2.58 -8.31
C HIS A 462 -21.43 -1.21 -7.77
N GLU A 463 -22.74 -0.90 -7.70
CA GLU A 463 -23.23 0.39 -7.20
C GLU A 463 -22.98 0.57 -5.70
N PRO A 464 -23.42 -0.35 -4.79
CA PRO A 464 -23.13 -0.18 -3.38
C PRO A 464 -21.63 -0.17 -3.05
N ASP A 465 -20.84 -1.00 -3.72
CA ASP A 465 -19.40 -1.02 -3.51
C ASP A 465 -18.74 0.31 -3.94
N LEU A 466 -19.06 0.82 -5.12
CA LEU A 466 -18.47 2.07 -5.62
C LEU A 466 -18.91 3.28 -4.78
N ARG A 467 -20.21 3.39 -4.41
CA ARG A 467 -20.69 4.50 -3.60
C ARG A 467 -20.10 4.47 -2.19
N SER A 468 -20.06 3.31 -1.54
CA SER A 468 -19.49 3.19 -0.19
C SER A 468 -18.00 3.49 -0.18
N PHE A 469 -17.25 3.01 -1.18
CA PHE A 469 -15.84 3.30 -1.38
C PHE A 469 -15.57 4.81 -1.53
N ILE A 470 -16.26 5.49 -2.44
CA ILE A 470 -16.07 6.93 -2.65
C ILE A 470 -16.48 7.74 -1.40
N ARG A 471 -17.63 7.42 -0.77
CA ARG A 471 -18.07 8.13 0.45
C ARG A 471 -17.08 7.96 1.60
N ARG A 472 -16.46 6.78 1.74
CA ARG A 472 -15.43 6.54 2.73
C ARG A 472 -14.20 7.43 2.50
N ASP A 473 -13.77 7.54 1.23
CA ASP A 473 -12.44 8.04 0.91
C ASP A 473 -12.40 9.48 0.35
N ARG A 474 -13.53 10.05 -0.08
CA ARG A 474 -13.59 11.36 -0.78
C ARG A 474 -13.05 12.57 -0.02
N ASN A 475 -12.88 12.49 1.31
CA ASN A 475 -12.28 13.57 2.10
C ASN A 475 -10.74 13.50 2.17
N HIS A 476 -10.11 12.40 1.72
CA HIS A 476 -8.66 12.29 1.67
C HIS A 476 -8.05 13.23 0.62
N PRO A 477 -7.18 14.17 1.02
CA PRO A 477 -6.55 15.09 0.07
C PRO A 477 -5.51 14.42 -0.83
N SER A 478 -4.97 13.28 -0.47
CA SER A 478 -4.04 12.49 -1.28
C SER A 478 -4.67 11.97 -2.57
N ILE A 479 -5.97 11.63 -2.56
CA ILE A 479 -6.65 11.05 -3.73
C ILE A 479 -6.82 12.10 -4.83
N VAL A 480 -6.26 11.80 -6.01
CA VAL A 480 -6.32 12.67 -7.19
C VAL A 480 -7.14 12.10 -8.34
N SER A 481 -7.53 10.84 -8.29
CA SER A 481 -8.35 10.21 -9.31
C SER A 481 -9.00 8.93 -8.77
N TRP A 482 -10.21 8.65 -9.23
CA TRP A 482 -10.88 7.37 -9.02
C TRP A 482 -10.59 6.45 -10.20
N SER A 483 -10.09 5.23 -9.95
CA SER A 483 -9.94 4.20 -10.97
C SER A 483 -11.01 3.13 -10.77
N VAL A 484 -11.88 2.99 -11.80
CA VAL A 484 -13.06 2.11 -11.71
C VAL A 484 -12.87 0.77 -12.42
N GLY A 485 -11.66 0.47 -12.89
CA GLY A 485 -11.39 -0.80 -13.52
C GLY A 485 -9.97 -0.98 -14.04
N ASN A 486 -9.55 -2.25 -14.12
CA ASN A 486 -8.23 -2.64 -14.59
C ASN A 486 -8.32 -3.70 -15.70
N GLU A 487 -7.66 -3.50 -16.85
CA GLU A 487 -7.44 -4.50 -17.92
C GLU A 487 -8.66 -5.35 -18.28
N LEU A 488 -9.80 -4.70 -18.42
CA LEU A 488 -11.09 -5.35 -18.56
C LEU A 488 -11.21 -6.09 -19.90
N ARG A 489 -11.77 -7.29 -19.89
CA ARG A 489 -11.97 -8.06 -21.12
C ARG A 489 -12.94 -7.39 -22.09
N GLU A 490 -13.85 -6.58 -21.58
CA GLU A 490 -14.86 -5.82 -22.36
C GLU A 490 -14.40 -4.43 -22.80
N GLN A 491 -13.19 -3.98 -22.52
CA GLN A 491 -12.71 -2.62 -22.78
C GLN A 491 -12.75 -2.18 -24.26
N SER A 492 -12.91 -3.13 -25.19
CA SER A 492 -12.94 -2.86 -26.63
C SER A 492 -14.33 -3.02 -27.27
N ASN A 493 -15.40 -3.24 -26.47
CA ASN A 493 -16.74 -3.49 -26.99
C ASN A 493 -17.81 -2.57 -26.38
N ALA A 494 -19.07 -2.70 -26.87
CA ALA A 494 -20.18 -1.86 -26.44
C ALA A 494 -20.57 -2.10 -24.96
N THR A 495 -20.43 -3.31 -24.44
CA THR A 495 -20.69 -3.61 -23.01
C THR A 495 -19.75 -2.82 -22.14
N GLY A 496 -18.43 -2.84 -22.43
CA GLY A 496 -17.45 -2.06 -21.68
C GLY A 496 -17.71 -0.55 -21.75
N THR A 497 -18.13 -0.04 -22.92
CA THR A 497 -18.50 1.37 -23.07
C THR A 497 -19.70 1.75 -22.18
N ALA A 498 -20.72 0.90 -22.12
CA ALA A 498 -21.89 1.14 -21.27
C ALA A 498 -21.52 1.05 -19.78
N THR A 499 -20.71 0.07 -19.42
CA THR A 499 -20.29 -0.15 -18.02
C THR A 499 -19.40 0.99 -17.52
N VAL A 500 -18.39 1.42 -18.30
CA VAL A 500 -17.52 2.53 -17.87
C VAL A 500 -18.31 3.83 -17.70
N LYS A 501 -19.29 4.08 -18.61
CA LYS A 501 -20.16 5.25 -18.48
C LYS A 501 -20.96 5.21 -17.17
N MET A 502 -21.58 4.09 -16.89
CA MET A 502 -22.38 3.88 -15.67
C MET A 502 -21.54 4.09 -14.41
N LEU A 503 -20.35 3.47 -14.33
CA LEU A 503 -19.48 3.61 -13.16
C LEU A 503 -18.93 5.04 -13.01
N GLN A 504 -18.57 5.69 -14.11
CA GLN A 504 -18.13 7.09 -14.11
C GLN A 504 -19.25 8.03 -13.66
N ASP A 505 -20.50 7.80 -14.12
CA ASP A 505 -21.66 8.60 -13.69
C ASP A 505 -21.88 8.46 -12.16
N ILE A 506 -21.81 7.24 -11.61
CA ILE A 506 -21.91 6.99 -10.16
C ILE A 506 -20.77 7.71 -9.42
N ALA A 507 -19.55 7.64 -9.94
CA ALA A 507 -18.41 8.30 -9.30
C ALA A 507 -18.59 9.83 -9.26
N HIS A 508 -19.04 10.44 -10.35
CA HIS A 508 -19.32 11.88 -10.41
C HIS A 508 -20.51 12.32 -9.56
N GLU A 509 -21.50 11.45 -9.33
CA GLU A 509 -22.59 11.71 -8.38
C GLU A 509 -22.09 11.79 -6.93
N GLU A 510 -21.15 10.94 -6.56
CA GLU A 510 -20.59 10.90 -5.20
C GLU A 510 -19.45 11.91 -4.98
N ASP A 511 -18.65 12.17 -6.02
CA ASP A 511 -17.55 13.14 -6.01
C ASP A 511 -17.34 13.80 -7.39
N PRO A 512 -17.97 14.93 -7.67
CA PRO A 512 -17.81 15.67 -8.92
C PRO A 512 -16.46 16.41 -9.03
N THR A 513 -15.61 16.39 -7.99
CA THR A 513 -14.34 17.16 -7.96
C THR A 513 -13.18 16.41 -8.56
N ARG A 514 -13.25 15.10 -8.66
CA ARG A 514 -12.17 14.26 -9.18
C ARG A 514 -12.60 13.56 -10.47
N LYS A 515 -11.65 13.43 -11.38
CA LYS A 515 -11.83 12.70 -12.64
C LYS A 515 -11.62 11.20 -12.46
N VAL A 516 -12.25 10.44 -13.38
CA VAL A 516 -12.27 8.98 -13.39
C VAL A 516 -11.33 8.45 -14.46
N THR A 517 -10.63 7.35 -14.14
CA THR A 517 -9.75 6.61 -15.05
C THR A 517 -10.00 5.10 -14.97
N ILE A 518 -9.40 4.36 -15.88
CA ILE A 518 -9.21 2.89 -15.84
C ILE A 518 -7.85 2.53 -16.43
N GLY A 519 -7.30 1.38 -16.05
CA GLY A 519 -6.10 0.81 -16.68
C GLY A 519 -6.46 0.06 -17.97
N MET A 520 -6.13 0.61 -19.14
CA MET A 520 -6.40 0.00 -20.45
C MET A 520 -5.15 -0.68 -21.02
N ASN A 521 -5.23 -1.97 -21.36
CA ASN A 521 -4.12 -2.69 -22.00
C ASN A 521 -4.38 -3.14 -23.45
N ASN A 522 -5.65 -3.14 -23.91
CA ASN A 522 -6.07 -3.58 -25.24
C ASN A 522 -7.04 -2.61 -25.95
N ALA A 523 -7.57 -1.61 -25.26
CA ALA A 523 -8.35 -0.56 -25.90
C ALA A 523 -7.43 0.26 -26.82
N ASN A 524 -7.93 0.65 -27.99
CA ASN A 524 -7.26 1.62 -28.86
C ASN A 524 -8.04 2.94 -28.89
N ALA A 525 -7.47 3.96 -29.52
CA ALA A 525 -8.04 5.30 -29.55
C ALA A 525 -9.40 5.42 -30.28
N SER A 526 -9.89 4.38 -30.94
CA SER A 526 -11.22 4.37 -31.58
C SER A 526 -12.31 3.71 -30.72
N THR A 527 -11.97 3.19 -29.53
CA THR A 527 -12.93 2.48 -28.67
C THR A 527 -13.87 3.45 -27.96
N GLY A 528 -15.11 3.01 -27.72
CA GLY A 528 -16.08 3.79 -26.95
C GLY A 528 -15.66 3.99 -25.48
N VAL A 529 -14.91 3.06 -24.89
CA VAL A 529 -14.34 3.19 -23.54
C VAL A 529 -13.37 4.36 -23.47
N ALA A 530 -12.40 4.43 -24.38
CA ALA A 530 -11.45 5.56 -24.45
C ALA A 530 -12.14 6.90 -24.72
N ALA A 531 -13.21 6.90 -25.54
CA ALA A 531 -13.99 8.09 -25.79
C ALA A 531 -14.78 8.56 -24.54
N THR A 532 -15.21 7.65 -23.68
CA THR A 532 -16.07 7.93 -22.52
C THR A 532 -15.28 8.39 -21.31
N ILE A 533 -14.20 7.67 -20.95
CA ILE A 533 -13.45 7.90 -19.69
C ILE A 533 -12.84 9.32 -19.64
N ASP A 534 -12.79 9.95 -18.47
CA ASP A 534 -12.26 11.30 -18.29
C ASP A 534 -10.76 11.42 -18.56
N ILE A 535 -9.97 10.48 -18.02
CA ILE A 535 -8.51 10.43 -18.15
C ILE A 535 -8.13 9.14 -18.87
N ILE A 536 -7.26 9.26 -19.87
CA ILE A 536 -6.72 8.11 -20.59
C ILE A 536 -5.65 7.44 -19.73
N GLY A 537 -5.97 6.25 -19.18
CA GLY A 537 -5.04 5.41 -18.43
C GLY A 537 -4.57 4.24 -19.29
N LEU A 538 -3.25 4.10 -19.49
CA LEU A 538 -2.67 3.09 -20.37
C LEU A 538 -1.75 2.15 -19.59
N ASN A 539 -2.03 0.84 -19.67
CA ASN A 539 -1.14 -0.20 -19.15
C ASN A 539 -0.24 -0.68 -20.27
N TYR A 540 1.07 -0.40 -20.18
CA TYR A 540 2.18 -0.83 -21.06
C TYR A 540 2.07 -0.35 -22.52
N GLN A 541 0.88 -0.22 -23.07
CA GLN A 541 0.71 0.12 -24.49
C GLN A 541 1.12 1.56 -24.82
N GLY A 542 1.13 2.45 -23.84
CA GLY A 542 1.60 3.83 -23.99
C GLY A 542 3.04 3.85 -24.47
N GLU A 543 3.91 3.14 -23.81
CA GLU A 543 5.34 3.02 -24.11
C GLU A 543 5.62 1.98 -25.22
N GLY A 544 4.61 1.20 -25.61
CA GLY A 544 4.73 0.08 -26.56
C GLY A 544 5.07 -1.23 -25.90
N LYS A 545 4.28 -2.28 -26.18
CA LYS A 545 4.40 -3.61 -25.58
C LYS A 545 5.62 -4.38 -26.09
N GLY A 546 6.26 -5.11 -25.17
CA GLY A 546 7.35 -6.03 -25.45
C GLY A 546 8.51 -5.35 -26.18
N VAL A 547 8.93 -5.96 -27.28
CA VAL A 547 10.02 -5.45 -28.13
C VAL A 547 9.58 -4.37 -29.12
N SER A 548 8.28 -4.05 -29.19
CA SER A 548 7.79 -2.96 -30.02
C SER A 548 8.23 -1.61 -29.46
N TRP A 549 8.82 -0.78 -30.30
CA TRP A 549 9.16 0.61 -29.97
C TRP A 549 8.12 1.61 -30.47
N ARG A 550 6.94 1.14 -30.88
CA ARG A 550 5.82 2.00 -31.24
C ARG A 550 4.99 2.37 -30.04
N SER A 551 5.12 3.61 -29.58
CA SER A 551 4.26 4.21 -28.59
C SER A 551 2.83 4.41 -29.10
N SER A 552 1.81 4.15 -28.29
CA SER A 552 0.40 4.49 -28.58
C SER A 552 -0.02 5.85 -28.03
N PHE A 553 0.81 6.55 -27.27
CA PHE A 553 0.51 7.88 -26.74
C PHE A 553 0.06 8.87 -27.83
N PRO A 554 0.73 8.95 -29.01
CA PRO A 554 0.27 9.84 -30.09
C PRO A 554 -1.11 9.48 -30.65
N ASP A 555 -1.46 8.19 -30.71
CA ASP A 555 -2.77 7.77 -31.22
C ASP A 555 -3.89 8.30 -30.33
N PHE A 556 -3.75 8.17 -29.01
CA PHE A 556 -4.71 8.67 -28.02
C PHE A 556 -4.70 10.20 -27.94
N LYS A 557 -3.53 10.85 -27.99
CA LYS A 557 -3.41 12.31 -27.99
C LYS A 557 -4.10 12.95 -29.18
N ASN A 558 -3.94 12.36 -30.37
CA ASN A 558 -4.57 12.84 -31.59
C ASN A 558 -6.09 12.62 -31.58
N ALA A 559 -6.57 11.52 -31.01
CA ALA A 559 -8.00 11.22 -30.93
C ALA A 559 -8.71 12.05 -29.83
N PHE A 560 -8.04 12.36 -28.74
CA PHE A 560 -8.58 13.03 -27.54
C PHE A 560 -7.62 14.14 -27.06
N PRO A 561 -7.45 15.21 -27.84
CA PRO A 561 -6.50 16.29 -27.54
C PRO A 561 -6.80 17.03 -26.22
N GLU A 562 -8.04 16.95 -25.74
CA GLU A 562 -8.53 17.59 -24.51
C GLU A 562 -8.38 16.71 -23.26
N LYS A 563 -8.01 15.42 -23.40
CA LYS A 563 -7.87 14.53 -22.26
C LYS A 563 -6.42 14.44 -21.80
N MET A 564 -6.22 14.39 -20.48
CA MET A 564 -4.94 14.03 -19.85
C MET A 564 -4.66 12.56 -20.11
N ILE A 565 -3.39 12.21 -20.29
CA ILE A 565 -2.91 10.83 -20.49
C ILE A 565 -1.84 10.53 -19.43
N TRP A 566 -1.89 9.34 -18.84
CA TRP A 566 -0.85 8.78 -18.00
C TRP A 566 -0.69 7.28 -18.21
N SER A 567 0.44 6.71 -17.77
CA SER A 567 0.64 5.26 -17.71
C SER A 567 0.13 4.77 -16.37
N THR A 568 -1.00 4.07 -16.38
CA THR A 568 -1.58 3.45 -15.18
C THR A 568 -0.80 2.20 -14.76
N GLU A 569 -0.10 1.55 -15.69
CA GLU A 569 0.97 0.59 -15.43
C GLU A 569 2.06 0.73 -16.50
N SER A 570 3.32 0.78 -16.05
CA SER A 570 4.50 0.85 -16.92
C SER A 570 5.53 -0.21 -16.53
N ALA A 571 6.52 -0.40 -17.38
CA ALA A 571 7.66 -1.30 -17.21
C ALA A 571 7.27 -2.78 -16.99
N SER A 572 6.95 -3.24 -15.81
CA SER A 572 6.80 -4.66 -15.45
C SER A 572 8.11 -5.45 -15.64
N THR A 573 9.23 -4.77 -15.40
CA THR A 573 10.57 -5.38 -15.45
C THR A 573 10.70 -6.38 -14.30
N ILE A 574 11.36 -7.50 -14.57
CA ILE A 574 11.52 -8.58 -13.60
C ILE A 574 13.00 -8.80 -13.25
N SER A 575 13.28 -9.01 -11.97
CA SER A 575 14.63 -9.36 -11.48
C SER A 575 14.61 -10.01 -10.10
N SER A 576 15.66 -10.79 -9.80
CA SER A 576 15.95 -11.33 -8.46
C SER A 576 17.11 -10.56 -7.85
N ARG A 577 16.95 -10.00 -6.65
CA ARG A 577 17.97 -9.17 -6.01
C ARG A 577 19.33 -9.84 -5.96
N GLY A 578 20.37 -9.15 -6.49
CA GLY A 578 21.77 -9.57 -6.43
C GLY A 578 22.11 -10.78 -7.29
N LYS A 579 21.24 -11.23 -8.20
CA LYS A 579 21.53 -12.31 -9.15
C LYS A 579 21.92 -11.75 -10.52
N TYR A 580 23.04 -12.17 -11.04
CA TYR A 580 23.56 -11.68 -12.32
C TYR A 580 23.93 -12.87 -13.22
N LEU A 581 23.32 -12.92 -14.40
CA LEU A 581 23.48 -14.00 -15.36
C LEU A 581 24.24 -13.50 -16.59
N PHE A 582 25.09 -14.35 -17.15
CA PHE A 582 25.95 -14.03 -18.29
C PHE A 582 25.73 -14.99 -19.45
N PRO A 583 25.88 -14.53 -20.72
CA PRO A 583 26.17 -13.16 -21.13
C PRO A 583 24.99 -12.21 -20.91
N VAL A 584 25.25 -10.90 -20.79
CA VAL A 584 24.21 -9.87 -20.67
C VAL A 584 23.79 -9.43 -22.09
N THR A 585 22.49 -9.22 -22.29
CA THR A 585 21.97 -8.69 -23.55
C THR A 585 22.55 -7.32 -23.89
N SER A 586 22.79 -7.05 -25.17
CA SER A 586 23.16 -5.71 -25.66
C SER A 586 21.92 -4.80 -25.83
N SER A 587 20.71 -5.37 -25.84
CA SER A 587 19.45 -4.63 -25.98
C SER A 587 19.17 -3.75 -24.78
N LYS A 588 18.49 -2.63 -24.99
CA LYS A 588 17.96 -1.79 -23.89
C LYS A 588 16.76 -2.43 -23.20
N SER A 589 16.02 -3.28 -23.91
CA SER A 589 14.88 -4.04 -23.39
C SER A 589 14.82 -5.39 -24.14
N ALA A 590 14.73 -6.48 -23.39
CA ALA A 590 14.66 -7.84 -23.92
C ALA A 590 13.52 -8.63 -23.26
N VAL A 591 12.93 -9.55 -24.02
CA VAL A 591 11.98 -10.50 -23.46
C VAL A 591 12.75 -11.54 -22.66
N ILE A 592 12.21 -11.90 -21.49
CA ILE A 592 12.79 -12.95 -20.64
C ILE A 592 12.74 -14.32 -21.31
N GLY A 593 13.82 -15.09 -21.18
CA GLY A 593 13.90 -16.47 -21.61
C GLY A 593 14.90 -17.25 -20.77
N GLY A 594 15.04 -18.54 -21.00
CA GLY A 594 15.93 -19.43 -20.24
C GLY A 594 17.26 -19.76 -20.96
N GLY A 595 17.51 -19.14 -22.12
CA GLY A 595 18.75 -19.34 -22.88
C GLY A 595 19.87 -18.38 -22.49
N PRO A 596 21.08 -18.58 -23.01
CA PRO A 596 22.20 -17.68 -22.76
C PRO A 596 21.92 -16.26 -23.25
N GLY A 597 22.01 -15.29 -22.35
CA GLY A 597 21.73 -13.87 -22.63
C GLY A 597 20.25 -13.46 -22.56
N GLU A 598 19.36 -14.40 -22.26
CA GLU A 598 17.91 -14.15 -22.14
C GLU A 598 17.47 -13.80 -20.72
N GLY A 599 18.39 -13.78 -19.76
CA GLY A 599 18.20 -13.20 -18.42
C GLY A 599 17.53 -14.08 -17.38
N GLY A 600 16.98 -15.25 -17.71
CA GLY A 600 16.38 -16.19 -16.77
C GLY A 600 17.26 -17.43 -16.56
N ASP A 601 17.21 -17.99 -15.36
CA ASP A 601 17.79 -19.29 -15.00
C ASP A 601 16.68 -20.26 -14.59
N PRO A 602 16.29 -21.19 -15.46
CA PRO A 602 15.22 -22.16 -15.17
C PRO A 602 15.64 -23.24 -14.16
N VAL A 603 16.92 -23.32 -13.76
CA VAL A 603 17.39 -24.26 -12.74
C VAL A 603 17.20 -23.70 -11.34
N THR A 604 17.59 -22.44 -11.13
CA THR A 604 17.45 -21.76 -9.84
C THR A 604 16.19 -20.92 -9.75
N ASN A 605 15.46 -20.72 -10.86
CA ASN A 605 14.28 -19.88 -10.98
C ASN A 605 14.55 -18.42 -10.59
N HIS A 606 15.75 -17.91 -10.90
CA HIS A 606 16.13 -16.53 -10.69
C HIS A 606 16.27 -15.77 -12.00
N ILE A 607 16.18 -14.45 -11.91
CA ILE A 607 16.23 -13.54 -13.04
C ILE A 607 17.34 -12.51 -12.81
N SER A 608 18.09 -12.22 -13.87
CA SER A 608 19.24 -11.32 -13.85
C SER A 608 18.88 -9.90 -13.41
N SER A 609 19.64 -9.35 -12.45
CA SER A 609 19.48 -8.00 -11.87
C SER A 609 20.00 -6.85 -12.76
N TYR A 610 20.34 -7.11 -14.02
CA TYR A 610 20.73 -6.02 -14.94
C TYR A 610 19.55 -5.13 -15.37
N ASP A 611 18.32 -5.47 -14.97
CA ASP A 611 17.07 -4.71 -15.22
C ASP A 611 16.82 -4.40 -16.71
N LEU A 612 17.13 -5.36 -17.56
CA LEU A 612 16.95 -5.29 -19.02
C LEU A 612 15.88 -6.26 -19.52
N TYR A 613 15.33 -7.11 -18.65
CA TYR A 613 14.46 -8.22 -18.99
C TYR A 613 13.04 -8.02 -18.46
N ALA A 614 12.07 -8.36 -19.30
CA ALA A 614 10.65 -8.22 -19.00
C ALA A 614 9.84 -9.31 -19.72
N PRO A 615 8.63 -9.64 -19.27
CA PRO A 615 7.68 -10.46 -20.05
C PRO A 615 7.33 -9.84 -21.41
N GLU A 616 6.68 -10.63 -22.27
CA GLU A 616 6.35 -10.19 -23.65
C GLU A 616 5.47 -8.94 -23.72
N TRP A 617 4.61 -8.70 -22.72
CA TRP A 617 3.72 -7.52 -22.67
C TRP A 617 4.37 -6.28 -22.05
N ALA A 618 5.58 -6.42 -21.52
CA ALA A 618 6.25 -5.45 -20.66
C ALA A 618 7.53 -4.89 -21.30
N ALA A 619 8.24 -4.01 -20.61
CA ALA A 619 9.49 -3.41 -21.07
C ALA A 619 10.44 -3.10 -19.91
N SER A 620 11.73 -2.83 -20.24
CA SER A 620 12.69 -2.30 -19.28
C SER A 620 12.41 -0.83 -18.96
N PRO A 621 12.92 -0.30 -17.82
CA PRO A 621 12.78 1.13 -17.49
C PRO A 621 13.38 2.05 -18.55
N ASP A 622 14.50 1.67 -19.18
CA ASP A 622 15.14 2.49 -20.22
C ASP A 622 14.23 2.78 -21.41
N LYS A 623 13.44 1.78 -21.84
CA LYS A 623 12.45 1.98 -22.90
C LYS A 623 11.29 2.88 -22.44
N VAL A 624 10.80 2.65 -21.23
CA VAL A 624 9.71 3.45 -20.63
C VAL A 624 10.11 4.91 -20.56
N PHE A 625 11.29 5.19 -19.99
CA PHE A 625 11.80 6.56 -19.85
C PHE A 625 11.96 7.25 -21.20
N GLN A 626 12.50 6.53 -22.20
CA GLN A 626 12.64 7.08 -23.56
C GLN A 626 11.28 7.47 -24.15
N MET A 627 10.26 6.61 -24.01
CA MET A 627 8.94 6.91 -24.56
C MET A 627 8.27 8.09 -23.85
N GLN A 628 8.47 8.23 -22.54
CA GLN A 628 7.95 9.37 -21.78
C GLN A 628 8.65 10.68 -22.17
N ASP A 629 9.99 10.67 -22.31
CA ASP A 629 10.75 11.86 -22.72
C ASP A 629 10.39 12.32 -24.13
N MET A 630 10.06 11.39 -25.03
CA MET A 630 9.57 11.71 -26.38
C MET A 630 8.13 12.28 -26.39
N HIS A 631 7.36 12.10 -25.30
CA HIS A 631 5.96 12.48 -25.18
C HIS A 631 5.68 13.32 -23.91
N PRO A 632 6.23 14.52 -23.77
CA PRO A 632 6.21 15.30 -22.53
C PRO A 632 4.81 15.77 -22.08
N TYR A 633 3.78 15.52 -22.86
CA TYR A 633 2.36 15.74 -22.47
C TYR A 633 1.78 14.61 -21.62
N VAL A 634 2.50 13.49 -21.48
CA VAL A 634 2.11 12.37 -20.59
C VAL A 634 2.36 12.80 -19.15
N ALA A 635 1.34 12.67 -18.30
CA ALA A 635 1.38 13.19 -16.93
C ALA A 635 2.35 12.43 -16.01
N GLY A 636 2.85 11.28 -16.44
CA GLY A 636 3.77 10.41 -15.70
C GLY A 636 3.32 8.95 -15.72
N GLU A 637 3.82 8.18 -14.76
CA GLU A 637 3.66 6.74 -14.70
C GLU A 637 3.32 6.20 -13.31
N PHE A 638 2.75 4.99 -13.28
CA PHE A 638 2.70 4.11 -12.12
C PHE A 638 3.39 2.81 -12.49
N VAL A 639 4.58 2.60 -11.92
CA VAL A 639 5.41 1.43 -12.25
C VAL A 639 4.81 0.15 -11.68
N TRP A 640 4.77 -0.91 -12.46
CA TRP A 640 4.46 -2.27 -11.99
C TRP A 640 5.76 -2.98 -11.61
N THR A 641 6.10 -3.17 -10.28
CA THR A 641 5.46 -2.63 -9.08
C THR A 641 6.48 -1.98 -8.13
N GLY A 642 6.02 -1.28 -7.12
CA GLY A 642 6.90 -0.71 -6.09
C GLY A 642 7.60 -1.79 -5.29
N HIS A 643 6.83 -2.73 -4.73
CA HIS A 643 7.35 -3.89 -4.00
C HIS A 643 6.99 -5.20 -4.74
N ASP A 644 7.81 -6.23 -4.55
CA ASP A 644 7.34 -7.59 -4.80
C ASP A 644 6.18 -7.88 -3.85
N TYR A 645 5.23 -8.67 -4.31
CA TYR A 645 4.04 -9.08 -3.59
C TYR A 645 3.87 -10.59 -3.69
N ILE A 646 3.09 -11.16 -2.78
CA ILE A 646 2.80 -12.59 -2.79
C ILE A 646 1.90 -12.92 -4.00
N GLY A 647 2.29 -13.93 -4.77
CA GLY A 647 1.59 -14.32 -6.00
C GLY A 647 2.20 -13.78 -7.29
N GLU A 648 1.58 -14.09 -8.42
CA GLU A 648 1.97 -13.72 -9.79
C GLU A 648 3.47 -13.87 -10.10
N PRO A 649 4.12 -15.01 -9.84
CA PRO A 649 5.56 -15.19 -9.93
C PRO A 649 6.06 -15.43 -11.36
N THR A 650 5.67 -14.61 -12.32
CA THR A 650 6.10 -14.71 -13.72
C THR A 650 7.63 -14.56 -13.86
N PRO A 651 8.31 -15.47 -14.57
CA PRO A 651 7.79 -16.59 -15.36
C PRO A 651 7.72 -17.95 -14.63
N TYR A 652 7.97 -18.00 -13.33
CA TYR A 652 8.19 -19.22 -12.53
C TYR A 652 6.99 -19.61 -11.66
N ALA A 653 5.76 -19.51 -12.18
CA ALA A 653 4.51 -19.71 -11.47
C ALA A 653 4.35 -21.07 -10.75
N ASN A 654 5.09 -22.10 -11.15
CA ASN A 654 4.99 -23.44 -10.55
C ASN A 654 5.91 -23.65 -9.33
N VAL A 655 6.80 -22.71 -9.02
CA VAL A 655 7.87 -22.92 -8.03
C VAL A 655 8.11 -21.72 -7.11
N SER A 656 7.66 -20.54 -7.50
CA SER A 656 7.93 -19.32 -6.75
C SER A 656 6.65 -18.78 -6.09
N ARG A 657 6.80 -18.23 -4.88
CA ARG A 657 5.70 -17.77 -4.03
C ARG A 657 5.31 -16.30 -4.25
N SER A 658 6.20 -15.51 -4.84
CA SER A 658 6.03 -14.07 -4.97
C SER A 658 6.48 -13.57 -6.32
N SER A 659 6.05 -12.37 -6.69
CA SER A 659 6.39 -11.70 -7.92
C SER A 659 7.88 -11.38 -8.02
N TYR A 660 8.34 -11.06 -9.23
CA TYR A 660 9.67 -10.54 -9.55
C TYR A 660 9.62 -9.07 -10.00
N PHE A 661 8.43 -8.48 -10.04
CA PHE A 661 8.16 -7.17 -10.61
C PHE A 661 8.61 -6.01 -9.72
N GLY A 662 8.69 -6.21 -8.40
CA GLY A 662 9.00 -5.17 -7.43
C GLY A 662 10.34 -4.47 -7.70
N ILE A 663 10.38 -3.16 -7.56
CA ILE A 663 11.60 -2.36 -7.47
C ILE A 663 12.34 -2.68 -6.16
N ILE A 664 11.58 -3.05 -5.15
CA ILE A 664 11.99 -3.49 -3.83
C ILE A 664 11.51 -4.94 -3.68
N ASP A 665 12.30 -5.83 -3.08
CA ASP A 665 11.90 -7.23 -2.89
C ASP A 665 10.86 -7.40 -1.79
N LEU A 666 10.33 -8.63 -1.64
CA LEU A 666 9.27 -8.94 -0.68
C LEU A 666 9.66 -8.63 0.78
N ALA A 667 10.93 -8.79 1.15
CA ALA A 667 11.46 -8.47 2.46
C ALA A 667 11.70 -6.95 2.67
N GLY A 668 11.55 -6.15 1.62
CA GLY A 668 11.78 -4.71 1.65
C GLY A 668 13.22 -4.29 1.39
N PHE A 669 14.05 -5.18 0.83
CA PHE A 669 15.39 -4.83 0.38
C PHE A 669 15.38 -4.29 -1.05
N LYS A 670 16.18 -3.23 -1.29
CA LYS A 670 16.27 -2.56 -2.58
C LYS A 670 16.92 -3.46 -3.64
N LYS A 671 16.28 -3.62 -4.80
CA LYS A 671 16.90 -4.21 -5.99
C LYS A 671 17.72 -3.14 -6.74
N ASP A 672 18.54 -3.54 -7.72
CA ASP A 672 19.38 -2.58 -8.44
C ASP A 672 18.56 -1.49 -9.13
N ARG A 673 17.39 -1.83 -9.69
CA ARG A 673 16.53 -0.83 -10.35
C ARG A 673 15.93 0.23 -9.41
N PHE A 674 15.97 0.04 -8.08
CA PHE A 674 15.66 1.12 -7.15
C PHE A 674 16.56 2.34 -7.43
N TYR A 675 17.85 2.11 -7.61
CA TYR A 675 18.82 3.15 -7.90
C TYR A 675 18.71 3.72 -9.32
N LEU A 676 18.19 2.92 -10.28
CA LEU A 676 17.91 3.41 -11.62
C LEU A 676 16.74 4.42 -11.60
N TYR A 677 15.63 4.08 -10.93
CA TYR A 677 14.52 5.01 -10.73
C TYR A 677 14.94 6.22 -9.88
N GLN A 678 15.69 6.02 -8.80
CA GLN A 678 16.20 7.11 -7.96
C GLN A 678 17.08 8.08 -8.77
N SER A 679 17.96 7.57 -9.64
CA SER A 679 18.82 8.41 -10.47
C SER A 679 18.05 9.34 -11.44
N ARG A 680 16.84 8.92 -11.84
CA ARG A 680 15.95 9.69 -12.71
C ARG A 680 15.00 10.59 -11.91
N TRP A 681 14.36 10.07 -10.90
CA TRP A 681 13.33 10.76 -10.13
C TRP A 681 13.90 11.75 -9.12
N ARG A 682 15.15 11.52 -8.65
CA ARG A 682 15.91 12.38 -7.75
C ARG A 682 17.14 12.94 -8.47
N SER A 683 16.92 13.67 -9.56
CA SER A 683 17.99 14.31 -10.32
C SER A 683 18.76 15.37 -9.51
N ASP A 684 18.22 15.79 -8.38
CA ASP A 684 18.81 16.67 -7.37
C ASP A 684 19.82 15.95 -6.45
N LEU A 685 19.71 14.61 -6.31
CA LEU A 685 20.51 13.82 -5.38
C LEU A 685 21.82 13.37 -6.02
N PRO A 686 22.99 13.76 -5.46
CA PRO A 686 24.26 13.17 -5.85
C PRO A 686 24.28 11.67 -5.51
N MET A 687 24.23 10.82 -6.52
CA MET A 687 24.24 9.38 -6.34
C MET A 687 24.93 8.64 -7.47
N ALA A 688 25.52 7.50 -7.13
CA ALA A 688 26.05 6.52 -8.06
C ALA A 688 25.82 5.10 -7.48
N HIS A 689 25.38 4.17 -8.29
CA HIS A 689 25.23 2.76 -7.96
C HIS A 689 25.89 1.90 -9.02
N ILE A 690 26.72 0.94 -8.60
CA ILE A 690 27.44 0.03 -9.46
C ILE A 690 26.80 -1.33 -9.39
N LEU A 691 26.51 -1.94 -10.53
CA LEU A 691 26.17 -3.34 -10.68
C LEU A 691 27.04 -4.00 -11.76
N PRO A 692 27.35 -5.29 -11.59
CA PRO A 692 27.00 -6.22 -10.50
C PRO A 692 27.86 -5.98 -9.25
N HIS A 693 27.59 -6.73 -8.17
CA HIS A 693 28.57 -6.89 -7.08
C HIS A 693 29.91 -7.40 -7.63
N TRP A 694 31.00 -7.16 -6.89
CA TRP A 694 32.36 -7.52 -7.38
C TRP A 694 32.99 -8.69 -6.63
N THR A 695 32.13 -9.65 -6.19
CA THR A 695 32.57 -10.89 -5.50
C THR A 695 32.12 -12.09 -6.31
N TRP A 696 33.09 -12.68 -7.01
CA TRP A 696 32.85 -13.85 -7.88
C TRP A 696 33.83 -14.99 -7.54
N PRO A 697 33.50 -16.24 -7.89
CA PRO A 697 34.44 -17.38 -7.78
C PRO A 697 35.74 -17.12 -8.55
N GLU A 698 36.82 -17.73 -8.10
CA GLU A 698 38.17 -17.53 -8.64
C GLU A 698 38.27 -17.92 -10.14
N ASP A 699 37.57 -18.96 -10.52
CA ASP A 699 37.52 -19.45 -11.91
C ASP A 699 36.89 -18.48 -12.90
N ARG A 700 36.17 -17.48 -12.41
CA ARG A 700 35.63 -16.39 -13.22
C ARG A 700 36.65 -15.29 -13.54
N THR A 701 37.87 -15.36 -13.00
CA THR A 701 38.91 -14.34 -13.26
C THR A 701 39.27 -14.30 -14.74
N GLY A 702 39.18 -13.09 -15.34
CA GLY A 702 39.40 -12.86 -16.78
C GLY A 702 38.17 -13.03 -17.66
N GLU A 703 37.05 -13.50 -17.10
CA GLU A 703 35.77 -13.57 -17.81
C GLU A 703 35.12 -12.20 -17.98
N THR A 704 34.36 -12.05 -19.08
CA THR A 704 33.61 -10.80 -19.31
C THR A 704 32.52 -10.62 -18.28
N THR A 705 32.57 -9.48 -17.60
CA THR A 705 31.62 -9.07 -16.57
C THR A 705 31.23 -7.63 -16.84
N PRO A 706 30.17 -7.40 -17.62
CA PRO A 706 29.65 -6.06 -17.88
C PRO A 706 29.40 -5.29 -16.58
N VAL A 707 29.84 -4.03 -16.54
CA VAL A 707 29.60 -3.12 -15.42
C VAL A 707 28.63 -2.05 -15.88
N HIS A 708 27.48 -1.94 -15.19
CA HIS A 708 26.56 -0.84 -15.38
C HIS A 708 26.61 0.10 -14.18
N VAL A 709 26.33 1.37 -14.43
CA VAL A 709 26.27 2.39 -13.39
C VAL A 709 24.99 3.21 -13.54
N TYR A 710 24.25 3.34 -12.45
CA TYR A 710 23.11 4.23 -12.35
C TYR A 710 23.52 5.49 -11.60
N SER A 711 23.29 6.66 -12.17
CA SER A 711 23.64 7.96 -11.56
C SER A 711 22.73 9.05 -12.10
N SER A 712 22.47 10.06 -11.25
CA SER A 712 21.85 11.33 -11.63
C SER A 712 22.82 12.30 -12.32
N GLY A 713 24.12 11.91 -12.47
CA GLY A 713 25.13 12.65 -13.25
C GLY A 713 25.00 12.43 -14.76
N ASP A 714 25.64 13.29 -15.54
CA ASP A 714 25.66 13.29 -17.01
C ASP A 714 26.86 12.56 -17.60
N ALA A 715 27.94 12.38 -16.81
CA ALA A 715 29.13 11.62 -17.19
C ALA A 715 29.62 10.73 -16.04
N ALA A 716 30.36 9.67 -16.37
CA ALA A 716 30.96 8.76 -15.40
C ALA A 716 32.29 8.18 -15.92
N GLU A 717 33.27 8.02 -15.03
CA GLU A 717 34.52 7.33 -15.29
C GLU A 717 34.65 6.11 -14.38
N LEU A 718 34.85 4.95 -14.96
CA LEU A 718 34.99 3.67 -14.26
C LEU A 718 36.46 3.32 -14.07
N PHE A 719 36.80 2.82 -12.88
CA PHE A 719 38.13 2.32 -12.54
C PHE A 719 38.03 0.87 -12.05
N VAL A 720 38.90 -0.01 -12.57
CA VAL A 720 39.06 -1.37 -12.06
C VAL A 720 40.46 -1.48 -11.46
N ASN A 721 40.52 -1.76 -10.16
CA ASN A 721 41.78 -1.80 -9.41
C ASN A 721 42.65 -0.54 -9.61
N GLY A 722 42.02 0.64 -9.66
CA GLY A 722 42.64 1.93 -9.83
C GLY A 722 43.05 2.29 -11.27
N VAL A 723 42.81 1.37 -12.25
CA VAL A 723 43.07 1.63 -13.68
C VAL A 723 41.78 2.10 -14.35
N SER A 724 41.82 3.25 -15.01
CA SER A 724 40.66 3.78 -15.73
C SER A 724 40.24 2.85 -16.86
N ALA A 725 38.95 2.48 -16.88
CA ALA A 725 38.29 1.77 -17.98
C ALA A 725 37.62 2.73 -18.97
N GLY A 726 37.88 4.02 -18.80
CA GLY A 726 37.39 5.11 -19.64
C GLY A 726 36.20 5.86 -19.08
N ARG A 727 36.11 7.11 -19.50
CA ARG A 727 35.00 8.03 -19.21
C ARG A 727 33.93 7.90 -20.29
N LYS A 728 32.65 7.94 -19.88
CA LYS A 728 31.49 7.93 -20.76
C LYS A 728 30.55 9.09 -20.38
N GLU A 729 29.86 9.61 -21.38
CA GLU A 729 28.79 10.59 -21.24
C GLU A 729 27.47 9.93 -21.62
N LYS A 730 26.37 10.33 -20.98
CA LYS A 730 25.03 9.89 -21.40
C LYS A 730 24.65 10.58 -22.70
N ALA A 731 24.33 9.78 -23.72
CA ALA A 731 23.70 10.29 -24.93
C ALA A 731 22.21 10.56 -24.67
N GLU A 732 21.54 11.19 -25.63
CA GLU A 732 20.09 11.37 -25.59
C GLU A 732 19.39 10.02 -25.45
N TYR A 733 18.42 9.90 -24.53
CA TYR A 733 17.71 8.66 -24.18
C TYR A 733 18.58 7.52 -23.64
N GLU A 734 19.72 7.84 -23.01
CA GLU A 734 20.52 6.93 -22.22
C GLU A 734 20.32 7.21 -20.73
N TYR A 735 19.94 6.18 -19.95
CA TYR A 735 19.59 6.34 -18.53
C TYR A 735 20.56 5.64 -17.59
N ARG A 736 21.50 4.83 -18.18
CA ARG A 736 22.58 4.15 -17.48
C ARG A 736 23.89 4.28 -18.24
N PHE A 737 25.00 4.15 -17.54
CA PHE A 737 26.32 3.96 -18.18
C PHE A 737 26.61 2.47 -18.27
N ARG A 738 27.21 2.00 -19.37
CA ARG A 738 27.55 0.61 -19.62
C ARG A 738 29.00 0.44 -20.07
N TRP A 739 29.73 -0.46 -19.41
CA TRP A 739 31.05 -0.97 -19.84
C TRP A 739 30.91 -2.47 -20.05
N ASP A 740 30.64 -2.89 -21.27
CA ASP A 740 30.23 -4.28 -21.59
C ASP A 740 31.42 -5.25 -21.70
N ASP A 741 32.66 -4.75 -21.84
CA ASP A 741 33.86 -5.58 -22.11
C ASP A 741 34.77 -5.72 -20.88
N ILE A 742 34.34 -5.32 -19.69
CA ILE A 742 35.16 -5.41 -18.47
C ILE A 742 35.46 -6.88 -18.17
N LYS A 743 36.76 -7.14 -17.90
CA LYS A 743 37.21 -8.46 -17.44
C LYS A 743 37.24 -8.46 -15.91
N TYR A 744 36.57 -9.45 -15.29
CA TYR A 744 36.65 -9.60 -13.87
C TYR A 744 38.07 -9.82 -13.36
N SER A 745 38.47 -9.09 -12.38
CA SER A 745 39.68 -9.29 -11.56
C SER A 745 39.33 -8.95 -10.12
N PRO A 746 39.60 -9.82 -9.13
CA PRO A 746 39.37 -9.52 -7.74
C PRO A 746 40.00 -8.17 -7.31
N GLY A 747 39.35 -7.45 -6.42
CA GLY A 747 39.79 -6.15 -5.94
C GLY A 747 38.67 -5.12 -5.87
N ASN A 748 38.83 -3.96 -6.49
CA ASN A 748 37.93 -2.83 -6.36
C ASN A 748 37.47 -2.33 -7.75
N VAL A 749 36.17 -2.10 -7.88
CA VAL A 749 35.57 -1.33 -8.97
C VAL A 749 35.02 -0.05 -8.39
N THR A 750 35.50 1.09 -8.89
CA THR A 750 35.09 2.43 -8.45
C THR A 750 34.57 3.22 -9.64
N VAL A 751 33.52 4.01 -9.41
CA VAL A 751 33.04 4.99 -10.38
C VAL A 751 33.10 6.39 -9.77
N VAL A 752 33.54 7.35 -10.53
CA VAL A 752 33.39 8.78 -10.27
C VAL A 752 32.42 9.33 -11.31
N THR A 753 31.34 9.94 -10.84
CA THR A 753 30.34 10.55 -11.72
C THR A 753 30.46 12.06 -11.71
N TYR A 754 30.00 12.67 -12.77
CA TYR A 754 30.10 14.12 -12.99
C TYR A 754 28.73 14.68 -13.39
N LYS A 755 28.48 15.94 -13.01
CA LYS A 755 27.33 16.72 -13.46
C LYS A 755 27.78 18.14 -13.79
N ASP A 756 27.43 18.64 -14.97
CA ASP A 756 27.85 19.97 -15.45
C ASP A 756 29.38 20.15 -15.38
N GLY A 757 30.15 19.08 -15.60
CA GLY A 757 31.62 19.09 -15.59
C GLY A 757 32.30 19.02 -14.22
N ALA A 758 31.51 19.05 -13.11
CA ALA A 758 32.02 18.87 -11.75
C ALA A 758 31.85 17.45 -11.25
N GLU A 759 32.72 16.99 -10.33
CA GLU A 759 32.47 15.72 -9.62
C GLU A 759 31.13 15.76 -8.91
N TRP A 760 30.33 14.68 -9.06
CA TRP A 760 28.98 14.59 -8.55
C TRP A 760 28.84 13.57 -7.42
N ALA A 761 29.22 12.32 -7.67
CA ALA A 761 29.21 11.24 -6.69
C ALA A 761 30.25 10.17 -7.00
N THR A 762 30.64 9.40 -5.98
CA THR A 762 31.55 8.28 -6.10
C THR A 762 30.94 7.05 -5.43
N ALA A 763 31.10 5.89 -6.06
CA ALA A 763 30.71 4.59 -5.49
C ALA A 763 31.80 3.55 -5.74
N SER A 764 31.83 2.52 -4.88
CA SER A 764 32.77 1.40 -5.03
C SER A 764 32.12 0.08 -4.68
N GLN A 765 32.49 -0.98 -5.41
CA GLN A 765 32.24 -2.37 -5.11
C GLN A 765 33.54 -3.08 -4.89
N VAL A 766 33.65 -3.83 -3.80
CA VAL A 766 34.89 -4.52 -3.40
C VAL A 766 34.64 -6.03 -3.38
N THR A 767 35.62 -6.80 -3.82
CA THR A 767 35.60 -8.25 -3.66
C THR A 767 35.65 -8.59 -2.18
N ALA A 768 34.57 -9.15 -1.65
CA ALA A 768 34.49 -9.59 -0.27
C ALA A 768 35.34 -10.84 -0.04
N GLY A 769 35.88 -10.95 1.18
CA GLY A 769 36.51 -12.16 1.70
C GLY A 769 35.46 -13.21 2.11
N SER A 770 35.92 -14.24 2.84
CA SER A 770 35.03 -15.24 3.42
C SER A 770 34.11 -14.60 4.45
N ALA A 771 32.86 -15.07 4.54
CA ALA A 771 31.92 -14.67 5.57
C ALA A 771 32.53 -14.88 6.97
N ALA A 772 32.37 -13.90 7.86
CA ALA A 772 32.97 -13.91 9.19
C ALA A 772 32.01 -13.51 10.30
N SER A 773 31.08 -12.58 10.06
CA SER A 773 30.21 -12.01 11.08
C SER A 773 28.84 -11.62 10.55
N LEU A 774 27.90 -11.43 11.48
CA LEU A 774 26.56 -10.87 11.21
C LEU A 774 26.51 -9.41 11.68
N ASN A 775 26.15 -8.50 10.77
CA ASN A 775 25.81 -7.13 11.11
C ASN A 775 24.29 -7.00 11.25
N ILE A 776 23.82 -6.57 12.43
CA ILE A 776 22.40 -6.54 12.78
C ILE A 776 21.97 -5.10 12.99
N THR A 777 20.90 -4.69 12.33
CA THR A 777 20.35 -3.34 12.43
C THR A 777 18.84 -3.36 12.57
N ALA A 778 18.31 -2.49 13.43
CA ALA A 778 16.88 -2.24 13.54
C ALA A 778 16.52 -0.96 12.77
N ASP A 779 15.38 -0.96 12.08
CA ASP A 779 14.87 0.26 11.42
C ASP A 779 14.48 1.33 12.44
N ARG A 780 14.03 0.91 13.64
CA ARG A 780 13.71 1.76 14.77
C ARG A 780 14.19 1.12 16.08
N SER A 781 14.77 1.93 16.96
CA SER A 781 15.21 1.50 18.30
C SER A 781 14.13 1.63 19.36
N THR A 782 12.99 2.26 19.06
CA THR A 782 11.85 2.42 19.98
C THR A 782 10.56 2.07 19.27
N ILE A 783 9.72 1.26 19.89
CA ILE A 783 8.38 0.88 19.46
C ILE A 783 7.38 1.08 20.60
N THR A 784 6.11 1.24 20.26
CA THR A 784 5.03 1.33 21.26
C THR A 784 4.75 -0.05 21.85
N GLY A 785 4.57 -0.13 23.18
CA GLY A 785 4.21 -1.36 23.88
C GLY A 785 2.74 -1.73 23.77
N ASP A 786 2.13 -1.63 22.57
CA ASP A 786 0.69 -1.80 22.34
C ASP A 786 0.30 -3.19 21.78
N GLY A 787 1.27 -4.01 21.45
CA GLY A 787 1.03 -5.32 20.83
C GLY A 787 0.80 -5.26 19.30
N TYR A 788 0.96 -4.09 18.67
CA TYR A 788 0.78 -3.89 17.22
C TYR A 788 1.98 -3.26 16.54
N ASP A 789 2.70 -2.37 17.24
CA ASP A 789 3.83 -1.65 16.67
C ASP A 789 5.02 -2.58 16.42
N LEU A 790 5.78 -2.32 15.34
CA LEU A 790 6.79 -3.21 14.79
C LEU A 790 8.17 -2.55 14.71
N SER A 791 9.22 -3.36 14.83
CA SER A 791 10.58 -3.05 14.38
C SER A 791 11.06 -4.12 13.40
N PHE A 792 11.70 -3.68 12.31
CA PHE A 792 12.23 -4.52 11.25
C PHE A 792 13.73 -4.69 11.42
N ILE A 793 14.17 -5.92 11.70
CA ILE A 793 15.56 -6.27 12.02
C ILE A 793 16.21 -6.84 10.79
N SER A 794 17.07 -6.07 10.14
CA SER A 794 17.86 -6.51 9.00
C SER A 794 19.19 -7.11 9.48
N VAL A 795 19.58 -8.23 8.88
CA VAL A 795 20.87 -8.88 9.11
C VAL A 795 21.63 -8.96 7.81
N ALA A 796 22.89 -8.55 7.82
CA ALA A 796 23.83 -8.63 6.70
C ALA A 796 25.02 -9.52 7.06
N VAL A 797 25.39 -10.42 6.18
CA VAL A 797 26.58 -11.29 6.33
C VAL A 797 27.80 -10.52 5.83
N HIS A 798 28.77 -10.26 6.71
CA HIS A 798 29.99 -9.52 6.42
C HIS A 798 31.22 -10.41 6.50
N ASP A 799 32.26 -10.02 5.73
CA ASP A 799 33.61 -10.58 5.90
C ASP A 799 34.35 -9.93 7.07
N SER A 800 35.58 -10.35 7.31
CA SER A 800 36.43 -9.82 8.40
C SER A 800 36.81 -8.35 8.26
N GLN A 801 36.57 -7.73 7.11
CA GLN A 801 36.79 -6.31 6.85
C GLN A 801 35.50 -5.46 6.93
N GLY A 802 34.35 -6.11 7.21
CA GLY A 802 33.05 -5.45 7.25
C GLY A 802 32.42 -5.27 5.86
N THR A 803 32.90 -5.95 4.83
CA THR A 803 32.30 -5.93 3.49
C THR A 803 31.15 -6.92 3.43
N LEU A 804 29.99 -6.51 2.89
CA LEU A 804 28.88 -7.41 2.61
C LEU A 804 29.32 -8.54 1.69
N VAL A 805 29.01 -9.78 2.05
CA VAL A 805 29.27 -10.97 1.25
C VAL A 805 28.02 -11.29 0.42
N PRO A 806 27.89 -10.81 -0.83
CA PRO A 806 26.66 -10.88 -1.61
C PRO A 806 26.31 -12.30 -2.10
N THR A 807 27.23 -13.24 -1.91
CA THR A 807 27.05 -14.66 -2.26
C THR A 807 26.69 -15.51 -1.05
N ALA A 808 26.62 -14.93 0.17
CA ALA A 808 26.34 -15.68 1.38
C ALA A 808 24.88 -16.15 1.43
N ASP A 809 24.69 -17.42 1.77
CA ASP A 809 23.42 -18.14 1.90
C ASP A 809 23.28 -18.87 3.25
N HIS A 810 24.03 -18.42 4.28
CA HIS A 810 24.04 -19.01 5.61
C HIS A 810 22.63 -19.01 6.22
N ALA A 811 22.29 -20.08 6.94
CA ALA A 811 21.08 -20.17 7.75
C ALA A 811 21.23 -19.30 9.00
N ILE A 812 20.45 -18.23 9.08
CA ILE A 812 20.46 -17.26 10.17
C ILE A 812 19.28 -17.58 11.09
N SER A 813 19.58 -17.84 12.39
CA SER A 813 18.57 -18.06 13.42
C SER A 813 18.39 -16.81 14.25
N PHE A 814 17.15 -16.34 14.36
CA PHE A 814 16.74 -15.18 15.13
C PHE A 814 16.09 -15.59 16.46
N LYS A 815 16.39 -14.86 17.54
CA LYS A 815 15.82 -15.12 18.84
C LYS A 815 15.66 -13.84 19.66
N VAL A 816 14.52 -13.67 20.32
CA VAL A 816 14.39 -12.72 21.41
C VAL A 816 14.99 -13.38 22.66
N THR A 817 16.10 -12.82 23.15
CA THR A 817 16.84 -13.38 24.31
C THR A 817 16.40 -12.77 25.63
N SER A 818 15.82 -11.57 25.59
CA SER A 818 15.20 -10.94 26.77
C SER A 818 14.19 -9.86 26.36
N GLY A 819 13.30 -9.53 27.30
CA GLY A 819 12.31 -8.46 27.14
C GLY A 819 10.98 -8.91 26.54
N PRO A 820 9.98 -7.99 26.52
CA PRO A 820 8.60 -8.29 26.16
C PRO A 820 8.37 -8.15 24.64
N GLY A 821 9.03 -8.96 23.84
CA GLY A 821 8.88 -8.96 22.39
C GLY A 821 8.82 -10.35 21.79
N VAL A 822 8.25 -10.45 20.61
CA VAL A 822 8.11 -11.68 19.83
C VAL A 822 8.50 -11.45 18.38
N ILE A 823 9.24 -12.41 17.79
CA ILE A 823 9.46 -12.47 16.34
C ILE A 823 8.20 -13.04 15.72
N ILE A 824 7.55 -12.25 14.88
CA ILE A 824 6.27 -12.64 14.25
C ILE A 824 6.44 -13.15 12.83
N SER A 825 7.56 -12.81 12.18
CA SER A 825 7.83 -13.22 10.80
C SER A 825 9.31 -13.07 10.46
N THR A 826 9.80 -13.88 9.51
CA THR A 826 11.10 -13.71 8.87
C THR A 826 10.98 -13.82 7.36
N ASP A 827 11.88 -13.14 6.63
CA ASP A 827 11.97 -13.21 5.17
C ASP A 827 13.42 -12.93 4.69
N ASN A 828 13.69 -13.19 3.42
CA ASN A 828 14.98 -12.88 2.78
C ASN A 828 14.82 -12.21 1.41
N GLY A 829 13.60 -12.10 0.90
CA GLY A 829 13.28 -11.55 -0.43
C GLY A 829 13.56 -12.50 -1.60
N ASP A 830 13.88 -13.77 -1.35
CA ASP A 830 13.99 -14.79 -2.40
C ASP A 830 12.59 -15.30 -2.79
N PRO A 831 12.14 -15.10 -4.04
CA PRO A 831 10.84 -15.61 -4.48
C PRO A 831 10.71 -17.13 -4.42
N THR A 832 11.85 -17.85 -4.44
CA THR A 832 11.90 -19.33 -4.43
C THR A 832 11.99 -19.94 -3.03
N ASP A 833 12.12 -19.11 -1.99
CA ASP A 833 12.18 -19.59 -0.60
C ASP A 833 10.76 -19.96 -0.10
N LEU A 834 10.52 -21.26 0.09
CA LEU A 834 9.24 -21.80 0.57
C LEU A 834 9.24 -22.13 2.07
N VAL A 835 10.20 -21.63 2.83
CA VAL A 835 10.17 -21.73 4.30
C VAL A 835 9.02 -20.84 4.82
N PRO A 836 8.12 -21.35 5.68
CA PRO A 836 7.01 -20.57 6.23
C PRO A 836 7.48 -19.27 6.91
N PHE A 837 6.71 -18.21 6.78
CA PHE A 837 7.09 -16.89 7.33
C PHE A 837 7.28 -16.85 8.85
N PRO A 838 6.51 -17.60 9.67
CA PRO A 838 6.70 -17.62 11.13
C PRO A 838 7.97 -18.33 11.62
N GLU A 839 8.67 -19.07 10.74
CA GLU A 839 9.90 -19.75 11.11
C GLU A 839 10.98 -18.72 11.49
N THR A 840 11.70 -18.99 12.57
CA THR A 840 12.73 -18.08 13.10
C THR A 840 14.12 -18.31 12.51
N THR A 841 14.26 -19.27 11.59
CA THR A 841 15.50 -19.53 10.85
C THR A 841 15.27 -19.30 9.38
N ARG A 842 16.09 -18.44 8.77
CA ARG A 842 16.00 -18.03 7.38
C ARG A 842 17.37 -18.05 6.72
N LYS A 843 17.52 -18.61 5.52
CA LYS A 843 18.75 -18.47 4.74
C LYS A 843 18.93 -17.02 4.33
N ALA A 844 20.16 -16.53 4.34
CA ALA A 844 20.49 -15.26 3.71
C ALA A 844 20.30 -15.37 2.19
N PHE A 845 19.78 -14.33 1.55
CA PHE A 845 19.69 -14.18 0.10
C PHE A 845 20.42 -12.90 -0.33
N GLY A 846 21.43 -13.03 -1.19
CA GLY A 846 22.32 -11.91 -1.47
C GLY A 846 22.99 -11.35 -0.21
N GLY A 847 23.30 -12.22 0.78
CA GLY A 847 23.89 -11.87 2.05
C GLY A 847 22.96 -11.22 3.08
N LEU A 848 21.65 -11.13 2.81
CA LEU A 848 20.67 -10.43 3.67
C LEU A 848 19.54 -11.34 4.14
N ALA A 849 19.02 -11.06 5.36
CA ALA A 849 17.79 -11.62 5.90
C ALA A 849 17.09 -10.61 6.80
N LEU A 850 15.79 -10.81 7.03
CA LEU A 850 14.91 -9.93 7.81
C LEU A 850 14.20 -10.75 8.90
N ALA A 851 14.06 -10.15 10.10
CA ALA A 851 13.08 -10.55 11.10
C ALA A 851 12.19 -9.37 11.47
N ILE A 852 10.91 -9.63 11.75
CA ILE A 852 9.95 -8.61 12.19
C ILE A 852 9.62 -8.88 13.65
N VAL A 853 9.83 -7.88 14.50
CA VAL A 853 9.63 -7.95 15.95
C VAL A 853 8.46 -7.07 16.34
N ARG A 854 7.57 -7.62 17.17
CA ARG A 854 6.41 -6.94 17.74
C ARG A 854 6.53 -6.93 19.27
N SER A 855 6.10 -5.84 19.92
CA SER A 855 5.97 -5.78 21.38
C SER A 855 4.83 -6.66 21.89
N GLU A 856 4.88 -7.10 23.14
CA GLU A 856 3.72 -7.65 23.85
C GLU A 856 2.79 -6.52 24.30
N ALA A 857 1.47 -6.76 24.26
CA ALA A 857 0.48 -5.74 24.58
C ALA A 857 0.58 -5.26 26.04
N GLY A 858 0.67 -3.94 26.23
CA GLY A 858 0.78 -3.30 27.54
C GLY A 858 2.13 -3.44 28.23
N ALA A 859 3.14 -3.98 27.55
CA ALA A 859 4.45 -4.19 28.12
C ALA A 859 5.43 -3.08 27.75
N THR A 860 6.36 -2.79 28.67
CA THR A 860 7.45 -1.82 28.47
C THR A 860 8.79 -2.44 28.87
N GLY A 861 9.87 -1.98 28.26
CA GLY A 861 11.22 -2.44 28.57
C GLY A 861 12.07 -2.72 27.34
N GLU A 862 13.31 -3.13 27.56
CA GLU A 862 14.24 -3.47 26.51
C GLU A 862 13.95 -4.88 25.95
N ILE A 863 13.88 -4.99 24.63
CA ILE A 863 13.77 -6.23 23.86
C ILE A 863 15.12 -6.46 23.19
N VAL A 864 15.80 -7.55 23.53
CA VAL A 864 17.08 -7.92 22.91
C VAL A 864 16.85 -9.01 21.88
N VAL A 865 17.19 -8.72 20.63
CA VAL A 865 17.11 -9.65 19.51
C VAL A 865 18.52 -10.07 19.12
N GLU A 866 18.78 -11.36 19.12
CA GLU A 866 20.02 -11.99 18.72
C GLU A 866 19.86 -12.68 17.37
N ALA A 867 20.89 -12.62 16.53
CA ALA A 867 20.99 -13.43 15.32
C ALA A 867 22.32 -14.22 15.35
N THR A 868 22.22 -15.50 14.99
CA THR A 868 23.36 -16.43 14.92
C THR A 868 23.36 -17.22 13.65
N ALA A 869 24.55 -17.60 13.16
CA ALA A 869 24.73 -18.53 12.05
C ALA A 869 25.97 -19.39 12.29
N GLU A 870 25.96 -20.64 11.81
CA GLU A 870 27.08 -21.57 11.98
C GLU A 870 28.35 -21.01 11.32
N GLY A 871 29.45 -20.97 12.08
CA GLY A 871 30.76 -20.52 11.62
C GLY A 871 30.95 -19.01 11.55
N LEU A 872 29.95 -18.20 11.94
CA LEU A 872 30.02 -16.75 11.95
C LEU A 872 29.92 -16.20 13.37
N GLU A 873 30.56 -15.05 13.59
CA GLU A 873 30.32 -14.25 14.79
C GLU A 873 28.89 -13.69 14.76
N GLY A 874 28.09 -14.07 15.75
CA GLY A 874 26.73 -13.58 15.92
C GLY A 874 26.70 -12.15 16.45
N GLY A 875 25.50 -11.56 16.49
CA GLY A 875 25.31 -10.22 17.03
C GLY A 875 23.93 -10.04 17.65
N SER A 876 23.72 -8.91 18.30
CA SER A 876 22.42 -8.54 18.86
C SER A 876 22.10 -7.07 18.68
N VAL A 877 20.82 -6.75 18.73
CA VAL A 877 20.29 -5.37 18.73
C VAL A 877 19.25 -5.23 19.84
N THR A 878 19.22 -4.06 20.47
CA THR A 878 18.25 -3.74 21.53
C THR A 878 17.21 -2.76 20.98
N ILE A 879 15.94 -3.04 21.25
CA ILE A 879 14.79 -2.20 20.95
C ILE A 879 14.08 -1.89 22.26
N THR A 880 13.58 -0.69 22.45
CA THR A 880 12.81 -0.29 23.62
C THR A 880 11.31 -0.30 23.30
N ALA A 881 10.51 -1.10 24.03
CA ALA A 881 9.06 -0.95 24.07
C ALA A 881 8.69 0.12 25.10
N ALA A 882 7.99 1.19 24.71
CA ALA A 882 7.68 2.36 25.52
C ALA A 882 6.18 2.68 25.61
#